data_6d08a9ec3b47d30ff453689e203c6e89
#
_entry.id   6d08a9ec3b47d30ff453689e203c6e89
#
_cell.length_a   1.000
_cell.length_b   1.000
_cell.length_c   1.000
_cell.angle_alpha   90.00
_cell.angle_beta   90.00
_cell.angle_gamma   90.00
#
_symmetry.space_group_name_H-M   'P 1'
#
loop_
_entity.id
_entity.type
_entity.pdbx_description
1 polymer ?
#
loop_
_entity_poly.entity_id
_entity_poly.type
_entity_poly.pdbx_seq_one_letter_code
_entity_poly.pdbx_strand_id
1 'polypeptide(L)'
;MIKIQSLLLLFLINICSSQNIHKNIQWNNSIEPINQNKNSIIGVFNNFYVDYEKEKFSNSYFIFETHHFKNKLINKEGLELINLISILKTDIIEVINVKARHISSDSVVLYDFNNIKKLMDNEYSNENFSSYRIPNMQIDDYLEVIYTLKKNYAPNGSKILEEVYPIYNSKVFLIHNDLSTKTKLYNLGDYFVSDSIIDNKKTKVYEFKKIKETIDEQYSTPIANKVKLLYRTTLENDAEVTEQEYWQNLVENTKNLFFPLNKNENINILYDSIIDNNISTMNKLRTIDIFIKNNILVSNENNPKLNDLDYIIKNRISSDFSKIQLYTHLLKKADIEYEVLISCNRYYTKFDKDFFDPNQLREILIYIPSLKRYIVPNRYEYGIGEPPDDVLGNYAIYIDQNLDYYFSEIISEDNDFTKIKKNINVKFSNQIRSRRIKIEETIEYHGYWSINNRNYIYFSNDEISPFLKDFFTVSGLENKKIKKFNSNYNSIQDNYNNMPLIINSSVETSDLIKENQKNIYSFEVGKLIGLQSNLFDETTRVNDIKINFPNEYEYKIRIRIPKGFDLMDISSLNMTSKYTAVSGEVIAYFQSVASVEDKFLIIEISEYYKSLYYDKSRYDDFSNVINTAANFYQKTIDISKN
;
A
#
# COMPACT_ATOMS: atom_id res chain seq x y z
N MET A 1 71.42 9.19 56.57
CA MET A 1 71.23 8.55 55.28
C MET A 1 69.89 7.79 55.29
N ILE A 2 68.86 8.49 54.87
CA ILE A 2 67.49 7.96 54.86
C ILE A 2 67.18 7.62 53.42
N LYS A 3 66.96 6.32 53.13
CA LYS A 3 66.48 5.83 51.81
C LYS A 3 64.99 6.08 51.71
N ILE A 4 64.60 6.95 50.83
CA ILE A 4 63.22 7.15 50.40
C ILE A 4 62.96 6.07 49.35
N GLN A 5 62.15 5.07 49.70
CA GLN A 5 61.56 4.13 48.76
C GLN A 5 60.36 4.84 48.10
N SER A 6 60.49 5.14 46.85
CA SER A 6 59.39 5.64 46.00
C SER A 6 58.42 4.47 45.73
N LEU A 7 57.27 4.53 46.36
CA LEU A 7 56.15 3.64 46.07
C LEU A 7 55.46 4.15 44.78
N LEU A 8 55.77 3.52 43.66
CA LEU A 8 55.08 3.77 42.38
C LEU A 8 53.73 3.11 42.47
N LEU A 9 52.72 3.86 42.85
CA LEU A 9 51.31 3.42 42.74
C LEU A 9 50.92 3.45 41.23
N LEU A 10 50.98 2.28 40.60
CA LEU A 10 50.36 2.09 39.26
C LEU A 10 48.85 2.18 39.46
N PHE A 11 48.28 3.33 39.21
CA PHE A 11 46.87 3.46 38.91
C PHE A 11 46.64 2.81 37.55
N LEU A 12 46.27 1.55 37.54
CA LEU A 12 45.58 0.94 36.43
C LEU A 12 44.24 1.66 36.30
N ILE A 13 44.24 2.75 35.53
CA ILE A 13 43.01 3.27 35.00
C ILE A 13 42.51 2.20 34.05
N ASN A 14 41.64 1.34 34.52
CA ASN A 14 40.73 0.60 33.65
C ASN A 14 39.90 1.62 32.93
N ILE A 15 40.40 2.06 31.80
CA ILE A 15 39.59 2.71 30.77
C ILE A 15 38.62 1.56 30.36
N CYS A 16 37.48 1.46 31.04
CA CYS A 16 36.33 0.82 30.45
C CYS A 16 36.01 1.57 29.18
N SER A 17 36.70 1.26 28.11
CA SER A 17 36.20 1.58 26.78
C SER A 17 34.90 0.81 26.68
N SER A 18 33.77 1.49 26.72
CA SER A 18 32.49 0.96 26.30
C SER A 18 32.74 0.34 24.93
N GLN A 19 32.87 -0.98 24.90
CA GLN A 19 33.06 -1.67 23.63
C GLN A 19 31.69 -1.64 22.94
N ASN A 20 31.65 -0.99 21.78
CA ASN A 20 30.45 -0.88 21.01
C ASN A 20 30.08 -2.30 20.50
N ILE A 21 28.89 -2.76 20.80
CA ILE A 21 28.43 -4.13 20.48
C ILE A 21 28.61 -4.43 18.99
N HIS A 22 28.32 -3.46 18.11
CA HIS A 22 28.46 -3.61 16.67
C HIS A 22 29.90 -3.97 16.22
N LYS A 23 30.94 -3.70 17.03
CA LYS A 23 32.33 -4.06 16.74
C LYS A 23 32.68 -5.48 17.15
N ASN A 24 31.89 -6.08 18.04
CA ASN A 24 32.17 -7.35 18.69
C ASN A 24 31.29 -8.51 18.20
N ILE A 25 30.37 -8.28 17.27
CA ILE A 25 29.51 -9.34 16.73
C ILE A 25 30.39 -10.36 16.00
N GLN A 26 30.33 -11.59 16.48
CA GLN A 26 31.11 -12.71 15.97
C GLN A 26 30.29 -13.48 14.92
N TRP A 27 30.98 -14.07 13.95
CA TRP A 27 30.43 -15.01 13.01
C TRP A 27 29.83 -16.24 13.72
N ASN A 28 28.65 -16.65 13.31
CA ASN A 28 28.02 -17.85 13.86
C ASN A 28 28.53 -19.11 13.13
N ASN A 29 29.28 -19.94 13.83
CA ASN A 29 29.86 -21.17 13.28
C ASN A 29 28.92 -22.37 13.34
N SER A 30 27.73 -22.26 13.97
CA SER A 30 26.76 -23.36 13.98
C SER A 30 26.18 -23.59 12.59
N ILE A 31 26.19 -24.84 12.16
CA ILE A 31 25.48 -25.32 10.99
C ILE A 31 24.35 -26.18 11.53
N GLU A 32 23.16 -25.60 11.66
CA GLU A 32 21.99 -26.39 12.02
C GLU A 32 21.53 -27.21 10.81
N PRO A 33 21.23 -28.51 10.99
CA PRO A 33 20.68 -29.34 9.93
C PRO A 33 19.25 -28.83 9.60
N ILE A 34 19.12 -28.25 8.42
CA ILE A 34 17.82 -27.77 7.92
C ILE A 34 17.28 -28.89 7.04
N ASN A 35 16.16 -29.49 7.46
CA ASN A 35 15.43 -30.45 6.64
C ASN A 35 14.93 -29.78 5.34
N GLN A 36 14.88 -30.54 4.26
CA GLN A 36 14.45 -30.07 2.94
C GLN A 36 13.11 -29.34 3.03
N ASN A 37 13.10 -28.12 2.55
CA ASN A 37 11.92 -27.26 2.46
C ASN A 37 11.62 -26.96 0.97
N LYS A 38 10.38 -26.60 0.67
CA LYS A 38 9.96 -26.22 -0.68
C LYS A 38 10.45 -24.84 -1.10
N ASN A 39 10.95 -24.03 -0.17
CA ASN A 39 11.36 -22.65 -0.41
C ASN A 39 12.72 -22.57 -1.08
N SER A 40 12.93 -21.53 -1.85
CA SER A 40 14.19 -21.30 -2.59
C SER A 40 15.34 -20.87 -1.70
N ILE A 41 15.04 -20.24 -0.56
CA ILE A 41 15.97 -19.79 0.48
C ILE A 41 15.40 -20.15 1.86
N ILE A 42 16.30 -20.36 2.81
CA ILE A 42 15.95 -20.49 4.23
C ILE A 42 16.84 -19.56 5.05
N GLY A 43 16.21 -18.74 5.88
CA GLY A 43 16.89 -17.99 6.95
C GLY A 43 17.27 -18.91 8.09
N VAL A 44 18.55 -19.15 8.29
CA VAL A 44 19.04 -19.92 9.46
C VAL A 44 18.80 -19.11 10.71
N PHE A 45 19.20 -17.84 10.66
CA PHE A 45 18.84 -16.84 11.67
C PHE A 45 18.81 -15.43 11.07
N ASN A 46 18.09 -14.53 11.77
CA ASN A 46 18.07 -13.10 11.47
C ASN A 46 18.08 -12.33 12.80
N ASN A 47 19.24 -11.79 13.16
CA ASN A 47 19.41 -11.03 14.39
C ASN A 47 19.51 -9.55 14.08
N PHE A 48 18.80 -8.74 14.85
CA PHE A 48 18.77 -7.31 14.73
C PHE A 48 19.13 -6.65 16.07
N TYR A 49 20.10 -5.76 16.05
CA TYR A 49 20.58 -5.06 17.23
C TYR A 49 20.30 -3.57 17.07
N VAL A 50 19.69 -2.97 18.07
CA VAL A 50 19.48 -1.52 18.17
C VAL A 50 20.23 -1.06 19.42
N ASP A 51 21.35 -0.37 19.24
CA ASP A 51 22.19 0.12 20.33
C ASP A 51 22.11 1.64 20.41
N TYR A 52 21.55 2.13 21.51
CA TYR A 52 21.46 3.56 21.80
C TYR A 52 22.75 4.01 22.52
N GLU A 53 23.58 4.76 21.82
CA GLU A 53 24.84 5.28 22.38
C GLU A 53 24.77 6.78 22.61
N LYS A 54 25.07 7.17 23.85
CA LYS A 54 25.18 8.60 24.21
C LYS A 54 26.47 9.18 23.65
N GLU A 55 26.37 10.35 23.05
CA GLU A 55 27.54 11.09 22.56
C GLU A 55 28.40 11.57 23.74
N LYS A 56 29.71 11.42 23.63
CA LYS A 56 30.65 11.64 24.76
C LYS A 56 30.64 13.06 25.36
N PHE A 57 30.22 14.06 24.58
CA PHE A 57 30.32 15.50 25.01
C PHE A 57 28.98 16.21 24.88
N SER A 58 27.90 15.53 24.64
CA SER A 58 26.54 16.07 24.54
C SER A 58 25.54 15.20 25.24
N ASN A 59 24.30 15.68 25.40
CA ASN A 59 23.19 14.85 25.86
C ASN A 59 22.47 14.13 24.70
N SER A 60 23.03 14.20 23.49
CA SER A 60 22.48 13.55 22.30
C SER A 60 22.80 12.05 22.27
N TYR A 61 21.96 11.30 21.58
CA TYR A 61 22.18 9.88 21.32
C TYR A 61 22.32 9.65 19.82
N PHE A 62 23.07 8.59 19.47
CA PHE A 62 23.04 7.96 18.16
C PHE A 62 22.44 6.58 18.27
N ILE A 63 21.89 6.08 17.18
CA ILE A 63 21.42 4.72 17.06
C ILE A 63 22.37 3.95 16.14
N PHE A 64 22.85 2.82 16.62
CA PHE A 64 23.57 1.84 15.81
C PHE A 64 22.66 0.64 15.56
N GLU A 65 22.14 0.52 14.36
CA GLU A 65 21.34 -0.61 13.93
C GLU A 65 22.24 -1.63 13.24
N THR A 66 22.43 -2.80 13.86
CA THR A 66 23.23 -3.87 13.25
C THR A 66 22.34 -5.01 12.81
N HIS A 67 22.50 -5.38 11.55
CA HIS A 67 21.87 -6.53 10.93
C HIS A 67 22.89 -7.67 10.85
N HIS A 68 22.54 -8.83 11.39
CA HIS A 68 23.35 -10.03 11.32
C HIS A 68 22.45 -11.21 10.98
N PHE A 69 22.57 -11.71 9.76
CA PHE A 69 21.73 -12.78 9.27
C PHE A 69 22.53 -13.84 8.50
N LYS A 70 21.98 -15.06 8.47
CA LYS A 70 22.56 -16.18 7.74
C LYS A 70 21.46 -16.90 6.97
N ASN A 71 21.66 -17.01 5.67
CA ASN A 71 20.72 -17.63 4.75
C ASN A 71 21.36 -18.84 4.07
N LYS A 72 20.55 -19.86 3.78
CA LYS A 72 20.94 -21.03 2.97
C LYS A 72 20.24 -20.99 1.62
N LEU A 73 20.98 -21.18 0.54
CA LEU A 73 20.43 -21.35 -0.80
C LEU A 73 19.98 -22.80 -1.02
N ILE A 74 18.71 -23.00 -1.35
CA ILE A 74 18.11 -24.34 -1.52
C ILE A 74 17.99 -24.72 -3.01
N ASN A 75 17.66 -23.75 -3.87
CA ASN A 75 17.56 -23.98 -5.31
C ASN A 75 17.98 -22.75 -6.10
N LYS A 76 18.01 -22.88 -7.44
CA LYS A 76 18.48 -21.80 -8.34
C LYS A 76 17.60 -20.53 -8.32
N GLU A 77 16.32 -20.66 -8.01
CA GLU A 77 15.39 -19.53 -7.98
C GLU A 77 15.75 -18.54 -6.86
N GLY A 78 16.34 -19.03 -5.77
CA GLY A 78 16.81 -18.19 -4.67
C GLY A 78 18.09 -17.42 -4.93
N LEU A 79 18.82 -17.73 -6.02
CA LEU A 79 20.16 -17.19 -6.24
C LEU A 79 20.18 -15.66 -6.35
N GLU A 80 19.25 -15.08 -7.08
CA GLU A 80 19.20 -13.63 -7.27
C GLU A 80 18.82 -12.87 -5.98
N LEU A 81 18.06 -13.51 -5.13
CA LEU A 81 17.66 -12.92 -3.85
C LEU A 81 18.76 -13.00 -2.79
N ILE A 82 19.50 -14.13 -2.74
CA ILE A 82 20.50 -14.37 -1.69
C ILE A 82 21.82 -13.66 -1.98
N ASN A 83 22.24 -13.55 -3.23
CA ASN A 83 23.56 -13.05 -3.61
C ASN A 83 23.68 -11.52 -3.65
N LEU A 84 22.58 -10.78 -3.46
CA LEU A 84 22.54 -9.31 -3.48
C LEU A 84 22.22 -8.76 -2.09
N ILE A 85 23.18 -8.07 -1.48
CA ILE A 85 23.01 -7.35 -0.22
C ILE A 85 22.65 -5.90 -0.59
N SER A 86 21.42 -5.47 -0.33
CA SER A 86 20.95 -4.11 -0.58
C SER A 86 20.70 -3.36 0.71
N ILE A 87 21.33 -2.20 0.86
CA ILE A 87 21.22 -1.34 2.04
C ILE A 87 20.54 -0.03 1.64
N LEU A 88 19.37 0.24 2.22
CA LEU A 88 18.66 1.51 2.04
C LEU A 88 19.40 2.63 2.77
N LYS A 89 19.64 3.76 2.09
CA LYS A 89 20.41 4.91 2.62
C LYS A 89 19.57 6.01 3.26
N THR A 90 18.26 5.84 3.32
CA THR A 90 17.35 6.85 3.91
C THR A 90 17.58 6.95 5.42
N ASP A 91 17.68 8.18 5.93
CA ASP A 91 17.88 8.50 7.36
C ASP A 91 19.16 7.92 7.99
N ILE A 92 20.17 7.60 7.17
CA ILE A 92 21.44 7.04 7.61
C ILE A 92 22.51 8.13 7.56
N ILE A 93 23.25 8.27 8.67
CA ILE A 93 24.47 9.13 8.73
C ILE A 93 25.61 8.40 8.06
N GLU A 94 25.80 7.11 8.37
CA GLU A 94 26.93 6.30 7.93
C GLU A 94 26.58 4.82 7.88
N VAL A 95 27.09 4.13 6.87
CA VAL A 95 27.09 2.67 6.79
C VAL A 95 28.44 2.15 7.28
N ILE A 96 28.42 1.33 8.31
CA ILE A 96 29.63 0.83 8.99
C ILE A 96 29.71 -0.69 8.87
N ASN A 97 30.95 -1.20 8.70
CA ASN A 97 31.26 -2.63 8.83
C ASN A 97 30.44 -3.57 7.93
N VAL A 98 30.26 -3.25 6.65
CA VAL A 98 29.62 -4.18 5.73
C VAL A 98 30.56 -5.35 5.44
N LYS A 99 30.21 -6.51 5.96
CA LYS A 99 30.99 -7.75 5.82
C LYS A 99 30.06 -8.91 5.45
N ALA A 100 30.56 -9.80 4.64
CA ALA A 100 29.88 -11.03 4.34
C ALA A 100 30.85 -12.22 4.35
N ARG A 101 30.32 -13.42 4.60
CA ARG A 101 31.04 -14.66 4.33
C ARG A 101 30.14 -15.60 3.54
N HIS A 102 30.70 -16.08 2.45
CA HIS A 102 30.15 -17.14 1.64
C HIS A 102 30.76 -18.47 2.15
N ILE A 103 29.93 -19.42 2.53
CA ILE A 103 30.29 -20.70 3.10
C ILE A 103 29.79 -21.78 2.15
N SER A 104 30.71 -22.49 1.54
CA SER A 104 30.46 -23.70 0.75
C SER A 104 30.90 -24.95 1.48
N SER A 105 30.67 -26.13 0.90
CA SER A 105 31.18 -27.41 1.44
C SER A 105 32.68 -27.41 1.68
N ASP A 106 33.42 -26.74 0.83
CA ASP A 106 34.89 -26.88 0.74
C ASP A 106 35.65 -25.61 1.16
N SER A 107 34.96 -24.48 1.31
CA SER A 107 35.60 -23.20 1.56
C SER A 107 34.74 -22.18 2.28
N VAL A 108 35.41 -21.22 2.91
CA VAL A 108 34.80 -20.01 3.46
C VAL A 108 35.50 -18.80 2.87
N VAL A 109 34.78 -17.99 2.09
CA VAL A 109 35.27 -16.75 1.52
C VAL A 109 34.76 -15.55 2.26
N LEU A 110 35.67 -14.70 2.73
CA LEU A 110 35.30 -13.47 3.46
C LEU A 110 35.34 -12.27 2.54
N TYR A 111 34.31 -11.41 2.63
CA TYR A 111 34.19 -10.13 1.94
C TYR A 111 34.13 -9.01 2.96
N ASP A 112 35.04 -8.03 2.87
CA ASP A 112 35.00 -6.79 3.64
C ASP A 112 34.80 -5.61 2.70
N PHE A 113 33.58 -5.14 2.58
CA PHE A 113 33.21 -4.09 1.63
C PHE A 113 33.63 -2.68 2.04
N ASN A 114 34.08 -2.48 3.29
CA ASN A 114 34.62 -1.19 3.73
C ASN A 114 35.92 -0.83 3.00
N ASN A 115 36.69 -1.85 2.58
CA ASN A 115 37.98 -1.70 1.94
C ASN A 115 37.96 -1.87 0.41
N ILE A 116 36.82 -2.26 -0.16
CA ILE A 116 36.73 -2.62 -1.58
C ILE A 116 35.94 -1.55 -2.33
N LYS A 117 36.61 -0.49 -2.79
CA LYS A 117 36.02 0.53 -3.69
C LYS A 117 35.59 -0.01 -5.07
N LYS A 118 35.73 -1.31 -5.36
CA LYS A 118 35.61 -1.85 -6.72
C LYS A 118 34.65 -3.02 -6.92
N LEU A 119 33.98 -3.55 -5.90
CA LEU A 119 32.96 -4.59 -6.08
C LEU A 119 31.53 -4.03 -6.04
N MET A 120 31.38 -2.74 -6.20
CA MET A 120 30.08 -2.15 -6.46
C MET A 120 29.70 -2.49 -7.90
N ASP A 121 28.77 -3.38 -8.05
CA ASP A 121 28.01 -3.47 -9.29
C ASP A 121 27.15 -2.21 -9.35
N ASN A 122 27.67 -1.18 -10.03
CA ASN A 122 27.04 0.15 -10.12
C ASN A 122 25.64 0.10 -10.76
N GLU A 123 25.30 -1.04 -11.37
CA GLU A 123 24.02 -1.28 -12.02
C GLU A 123 22.85 -1.34 -11.00
N TYR A 124 23.10 -1.80 -9.77
CA TYR A 124 22.08 -1.95 -8.72
C TYR A 124 22.17 -0.91 -7.60
N SER A 125 23.23 -0.09 -7.58
CA SER A 125 23.39 1.00 -6.62
C SER A 125 22.89 2.33 -7.20
N ASN A 126 22.15 3.10 -6.39
CA ASN A 126 21.66 4.42 -6.75
C ASN A 126 21.73 5.37 -5.55
N GLU A 127 21.11 6.55 -5.64
CA GLU A 127 21.10 7.53 -4.53
C GLU A 127 20.46 6.96 -3.26
N ASN A 128 19.48 6.06 -3.39
CA ASN A 128 18.72 5.49 -2.28
C ASN A 128 19.28 4.18 -1.76
N PHE A 129 20.08 3.44 -2.55
CA PHE A 129 20.57 2.12 -2.18
C PHE A 129 22.07 1.98 -2.42
N SER A 130 22.75 1.26 -1.50
CA SER A 130 24.06 0.65 -1.72
C SER A 130 23.87 -0.85 -1.86
N SER A 131 24.35 -1.42 -2.96
CA SER A 131 24.19 -2.85 -3.24
C SER A 131 25.56 -3.51 -3.41
N TYR A 132 25.67 -4.74 -2.88
CA TYR A 132 26.91 -5.54 -2.88
C TYR A 132 26.56 -6.95 -3.35
N ARG A 133 27.18 -7.40 -4.43
CA ARG A 133 26.94 -8.74 -4.99
C ARG A 133 28.00 -9.75 -4.53
N ILE A 134 27.55 -10.94 -4.12
CA ILE A 134 28.38 -12.07 -3.76
C ILE A 134 28.45 -13.02 -4.98
N PRO A 135 29.60 -13.20 -5.60
CA PRO A 135 29.73 -14.05 -6.77
C PRO A 135 29.80 -15.55 -6.46
N ASN A 136 29.52 -16.38 -7.45
CA ASN A 136 29.79 -17.82 -7.49
C ASN A 136 29.08 -18.66 -6.41
N MET A 137 27.96 -18.22 -5.88
CA MET A 137 27.15 -19.01 -4.97
C MET A 137 26.49 -20.19 -5.68
N GLN A 138 26.45 -21.33 -5.01
CA GLN A 138 25.86 -22.58 -5.50
C GLN A 138 24.78 -23.08 -4.54
N ILE A 139 23.96 -24.02 -4.99
CA ILE A 139 22.97 -24.68 -4.15
C ILE A 139 23.67 -25.32 -2.95
N ASP A 140 23.02 -25.25 -1.78
CA ASP A 140 23.50 -25.64 -0.46
C ASP A 140 24.52 -24.70 0.18
N ASP A 141 24.96 -23.64 -0.51
CA ASP A 141 25.83 -22.63 0.09
C ASP A 141 25.08 -21.77 1.10
N TYR A 142 25.83 -21.21 2.05
CA TYR A 142 25.33 -20.25 3.02
C TYR A 142 25.94 -18.88 2.77
N LEU A 143 25.14 -17.84 2.93
CA LEU A 143 25.59 -16.47 3.03
C LEU A 143 25.29 -15.92 4.42
N GLU A 144 26.32 -15.48 5.13
CA GLU A 144 26.16 -14.75 6.39
C GLU A 144 26.67 -13.32 6.21
N VAL A 145 25.88 -12.36 6.68
CA VAL A 145 26.09 -10.93 6.47
C VAL A 145 26.00 -10.20 7.81
N ILE A 146 26.92 -9.25 7.99
CA ILE A 146 26.89 -8.29 9.10
C ILE A 146 27.08 -6.89 8.53
N TYR A 147 26.17 -5.98 8.84
CA TYR A 147 26.39 -4.55 8.57
C TYR A 147 25.74 -3.70 9.66
N THR A 148 26.27 -2.50 9.86
CA THR A 148 25.77 -1.55 10.87
C THR A 148 25.45 -0.21 10.21
N LEU A 149 24.32 0.36 10.59
CA LEU A 149 23.86 1.68 10.18
C LEU A 149 23.95 2.63 11.39
N LYS A 150 24.63 3.74 11.22
CA LYS A 150 24.59 4.84 12.20
C LYS A 150 23.51 5.82 11.81
N LYS A 151 22.61 6.12 12.74
CA LYS A 151 21.46 7.02 12.56
C LYS A 151 21.42 8.08 13.65
N ASN A 152 20.74 9.18 13.36
CA ASN A 152 20.36 10.12 14.40
C ASN A 152 19.41 9.45 15.40
N TYR A 153 19.37 9.99 16.61
CA TYR A 153 18.41 9.53 17.61
C TYR A 153 16.99 9.73 17.13
N ALA A 154 16.21 8.67 17.22
CA ALA A 154 14.77 8.68 17.08
C ALA A 154 14.17 7.86 18.23
N PRO A 155 13.21 8.41 18.99
CA PRO A 155 12.65 7.68 20.12
C PRO A 155 11.84 6.45 19.68
N ASN A 156 11.27 6.47 18.48
CA ASN A 156 10.46 5.38 17.93
C ASN A 156 11.22 4.64 16.83
N GLY A 157 11.07 3.32 16.81
CA GLY A 157 11.60 2.49 15.77
C GLY A 157 10.75 1.25 15.52
N SER A 158 11.03 0.57 14.42
CA SER A 158 10.32 -0.66 14.06
C SER A 158 11.24 -1.66 13.37
N LYS A 159 10.94 -2.94 13.54
CA LYS A 159 11.57 -4.03 12.79
C LYS A 159 10.51 -4.98 12.27
N ILE A 160 10.44 -5.11 10.96
CA ILE A 160 9.72 -6.21 10.29
C ILE A 160 10.58 -7.45 10.42
N LEU A 161 9.98 -8.55 10.88
CA LEU A 161 10.67 -9.81 11.18
C LEU A 161 10.48 -10.85 10.09
N GLU A 162 9.39 -10.74 9.30
CA GLU A 162 9.11 -11.62 8.17
C GLU A 162 9.86 -11.23 6.92
N GLU A 163 10.33 -12.26 6.22
CA GLU A 163 10.92 -12.16 4.89
C GLU A 163 10.09 -12.99 3.88
N VAL A 164 10.47 -12.96 2.62
CA VAL A 164 9.85 -13.78 1.55
C VAL A 164 10.24 -15.27 1.65
N TYR A 165 11.00 -15.62 2.67
CA TYR A 165 11.43 -16.99 3.00
C TYR A 165 11.33 -17.21 4.51
N PRO A 166 11.16 -18.46 4.95
CA PRO A 166 11.04 -18.78 6.39
C PRO A 166 12.36 -18.57 7.13
N ILE A 167 12.27 -18.11 8.39
CA ILE A 167 13.42 -17.88 9.26
C ILE A 167 13.29 -18.81 10.48
N TYR A 168 14.30 -19.64 10.74
CA TYR A 168 14.26 -20.61 11.84
C TYR A 168 14.46 -19.97 13.20
N ASN A 169 15.38 -19.01 13.31
CA ASN A 169 15.65 -18.29 14.54
C ASN A 169 15.78 -16.80 14.23
N SER A 170 15.18 -15.95 15.04
CA SER A 170 15.37 -14.52 14.95
C SER A 170 15.45 -13.93 16.34
N LYS A 171 16.35 -12.96 16.54
CA LYS A 171 16.46 -12.22 17.79
C LYS A 171 16.52 -10.73 17.53
N VAL A 172 15.79 -9.99 18.35
CA VAL A 172 15.90 -8.53 18.40
C VAL A 172 16.49 -8.13 19.75
N PHE A 173 17.59 -7.39 19.71
CA PHE A 173 18.30 -6.88 20.88
C PHE A 173 18.08 -5.37 20.96
N LEU A 174 17.26 -4.91 21.90
CA LEU A 174 17.12 -3.49 22.21
C LEU A 174 18.07 -3.15 23.35
N ILE A 175 19.19 -2.55 23.02
CA ILE A 175 20.26 -2.17 23.93
C ILE A 175 20.01 -0.73 24.32
N HIS A 176 19.33 -0.52 25.42
CA HIS A 176 18.74 0.77 25.78
C HIS A 176 19.49 1.51 26.90
N ASN A 177 20.39 0.82 27.61
CA ASN A 177 21.25 1.40 28.65
C ASN A 177 20.46 2.24 29.67
N ASP A 178 20.57 3.58 29.59
CA ASP A 178 19.90 4.55 30.48
C ASP A 178 18.51 4.99 29.99
N LEU A 179 17.98 4.32 28.95
CA LEU A 179 16.66 4.60 28.42
C LEU A 179 15.64 3.59 28.90
N SER A 180 14.44 4.01 29.21
CA SER A 180 13.30 3.09 29.34
C SER A 180 12.78 2.70 27.96
N THR A 181 12.22 1.50 27.82
CA THR A 181 11.72 0.98 26.55
C THR A 181 10.28 0.50 26.66
N LYS A 182 9.43 0.94 25.76
CA LYS A 182 8.10 0.39 25.55
C LYS A 182 8.04 -0.29 24.18
N THR A 183 7.44 -1.47 24.11
CA THR A 183 7.43 -2.28 22.90
C THR A 183 6.06 -2.85 22.63
N LYS A 184 5.72 -3.06 21.35
CA LYS A 184 4.51 -3.75 20.92
C LYS A 184 4.82 -4.63 19.72
N LEU A 185 4.34 -5.88 19.79
CA LEU A 185 4.49 -6.85 18.72
C LEU A 185 3.15 -7.06 18.01
N TYR A 186 3.19 -7.15 16.69
CA TYR A 186 2.03 -7.35 15.84
C TYR A 186 2.13 -8.66 15.06
N ASN A 187 0.98 -9.30 14.90
CA ASN A 187 0.73 -10.42 13.99
C ASN A 187 1.52 -11.72 14.28
N LEU A 188 2.13 -11.87 15.46
CA LEU A 188 2.79 -13.11 15.89
C LEU A 188 2.05 -13.72 17.09
N GLY A 189 1.98 -15.05 17.12
CA GLY A 189 1.49 -15.81 18.29
C GLY A 189 2.50 -15.83 19.43
N ASP A 190 3.32 -16.88 19.51
CA ASP A 190 4.24 -17.10 20.63
C ASP A 190 5.63 -16.51 20.37
N TYR A 191 6.12 -15.75 21.32
CA TYR A 191 7.48 -15.25 21.36
C TYR A 191 7.97 -15.24 22.82
N PHE A 192 9.28 -15.19 22.99
CA PHE A 192 9.91 -15.14 24.30
C PHE A 192 10.63 -13.80 24.48
N VAL A 193 10.45 -13.16 25.64
CA VAL A 193 11.12 -11.89 25.99
C VAL A 193 11.90 -12.09 27.27
N SER A 194 13.13 -11.61 27.30
CA SER A 194 13.98 -11.60 28.48
C SER A 194 14.76 -10.30 28.61
N ASP A 195 15.00 -9.88 29.85
CA ASP A 195 15.94 -8.82 30.14
C ASP A 195 17.34 -9.43 30.32
N SER A 196 18.35 -8.77 29.80
CA SER A 196 19.75 -9.22 29.81
C SER A 196 20.69 -8.02 30.01
N ILE A 197 21.94 -8.31 30.27
CA ILE A 197 23.02 -7.32 30.28
C ILE A 197 24.05 -7.79 29.25
N ILE A 198 24.26 -6.99 28.21
CA ILE A 198 25.24 -7.26 27.18
C ILE A 198 26.26 -6.11 27.19
N ASP A 199 27.54 -6.45 27.33
CA ASP A 199 28.65 -5.48 27.44
C ASP A 199 28.37 -4.35 28.46
N ASN A 200 27.81 -4.74 29.63
CA ASN A 200 27.41 -3.86 30.73
C ASN A 200 26.25 -2.89 30.38
N LYS A 201 25.52 -3.13 29.29
CA LYS A 201 24.34 -2.35 28.90
C LYS A 201 23.05 -3.13 29.14
N LYS A 202 22.04 -2.47 29.70
CA LYS A 202 20.69 -3.04 29.82
C LYS A 202 20.14 -3.35 28.43
N THR A 203 19.68 -4.57 28.23
CA THR A 203 19.24 -5.07 26.92
C THR A 203 17.96 -5.87 27.09
N LYS A 204 16.96 -5.56 26.30
CA LYS A 204 15.75 -6.37 26.14
C LYS A 204 15.90 -7.27 24.91
N VAL A 205 15.77 -8.58 25.09
CA VAL A 205 15.97 -9.57 24.04
C VAL A 205 14.63 -10.21 23.69
N TYR A 206 14.26 -10.15 22.42
CA TYR A 206 13.10 -10.84 21.85
C TYR A 206 13.60 -12.01 21.03
N GLU A 207 13.10 -13.21 21.33
CA GLU A 207 13.45 -14.43 20.60
C GLU A 207 12.21 -14.98 19.89
N PHE A 208 12.36 -15.24 18.61
CA PHE A 208 11.33 -15.77 17.73
C PHE A 208 11.82 -17.07 17.11
N LYS A 209 10.98 -18.10 17.16
CA LYS A 209 11.28 -19.38 16.51
C LYS A 209 10.31 -19.64 15.36
N LYS A 210 10.85 -20.06 14.23
CA LYS A 210 10.08 -20.48 13.04
C LYS A 210 9.12 -19.39 12.55
N ILE A 211 9.66 -18.20 12.25
CA ILE A 211 8.91 -17.18 11.52
C ILE A 211 8.65 -17.73 10.12
N LYS A 212 7.37 -17.82 9.73
CA LYS A 212 6.97 -18.25 8.40
C LYS A 212 7.32 -17.16 7.38
N GLU A 213 7.44 -17.58 6.13
CA GLU A 213 7.55 -16.65 5.01
C GLU A 213 6.29 -15.79 4.86
N THR A 214 6.46 -14.58 4.34
CA THR A 214 5.33 -13.76 3.89
C THR A 214 4.61 -14.49 2.76
N ILE A 215 3.34 -14.78 2.95
CA ILE A 215 2.50 -15.36 1.91
C ILE A 215 1.78 -14.21 1.20
N ASP A 216 2.00 -14.11 -0.11
CA ASP A 216 1.27 -13.18 -0.97
C ASP A 216 -0.07 -13.79 -1.36
N GLU A 217 -1.05 -13.66 -0.47
CA GLU A 217 -2.41 -14.10 -0.69
C GLU A 217 -3.18 -13.03 -1.45
N GLN A 218 -3.86 -13.40 -2.52
CA GLN A 218 -4.73 -12.48 -3.23
C GLN A 218 -5.81 -11.93 -2.29
N TYR A 219 -6.18 -10.66 -2.47
CA TYR A 219 -7.12 -9.98 -1.58
C TYR A 219 -6.69 -10.01 -0.11
N SER A 220 -5.42 -9.79 0.17
CA SER A 220 -4.92 -9.54 1.52
C SER A 220 -4.15 -8.22 1.58
N THR A 221 -3.69 -7.84 2.77
CA THR A 221 -2.76 -6.72 2.95
C THR A 221 -1.44 -7.25 3.50
N PRO A 222 -0.63 -7.91 2.66
CA PRO A 222 0.52 -8.69 3.12
C PRO A 222 1.51 -7.85 3.94
N ILE A 223 1.75 -6.59 3.58
CA ILE A 223 2.69 -5.71 4.30
C ILE A 223 2.15 -5.34 5.69
N ALA A 224 0.87 -4.96 5.80
CA ALA A 224 0.25 -4.62 7.08
C ALA A 224 0.10 -5.83 8.01
N ASN A 225 0.06 -7.04 7.44
CA ASN A 225 -0.08 -8.28 8.19
C ASN A 225 1.27 -8.90 8.61
N LYS A 226 2.42 -8.35 8.18
CA LYS A 226 3.74 -8.87 8.57
C LYS A 226 3.95 -8.83 10.08
N VAL A 227 4.68 -9.81 10.59
CA VAL A 227 5.18 -9.80 11.97
C VAL A 227 6.13 -8.62 12.13
N LYS A 228 5.78 -7.72 13.05
CA LYS A 228 6.50 -6.47 13.26
C LYS A 228 6.62 -6.15 14.75
N LEU A 229 7.83 -5.80 15.18
CA LEU A 229 8.11 -5.23 16.50
C LEU A 229 8.20 -3.71 16.38
N LEU A 230 7.37 -2.99 17.12
CA LEU A 230 7.53 -1.57 17.37
C LEU A 230 8.19 -1.37 18.74
N TYR A 231 9.04 -0.35 18.83
CA TYR A 231 9.67 0.03 20.08
C TYR A 231 9.77 1.55 20.20
N ARG A 232 9.70 2.02 21.45
CA ARG A 232 9.89 3.43 21.80
C ARG A 232 10.80 3.51 23.02
N THR A 233 11.68 4.52 23.03
CA THR A 233 12.61 4.79 24.13
C THR A 233 12.35 6.18 24.70
N THR A 234 12.50 6.29 26.02
CA THR A 234 12.44 7.56 26.75
C THR A 234 13.60 7.62 27.75
N LEU A 235 14.04 8.81 28.15
CA LEU A 235 15.08 8.94 29.18
C LEU A 235 14.55 8.38 30.50
N GLU A 236 15.37 7.56 31.20
CA GLU A 236 14.98 6.89 32.46
C GLU A 236 14.54 7.88 33.55
N ASN A 237 15.06 9.11 33.52
CA ASN A 237 14.75 10.19 34.47
C ASN A 237 13.54 11.04 34.08
N ASP A 238 13.00 10.87 32.87
CA ASP A 238 11.79 11.54 32.47
C ASP A 238 10.59 10.80 33.09
N ALA A 239 9.58 11.56 33.52
CA ALA A 239 8.33 10.94 33.95
C ALA A 239 7.82 10.03 32.84
N GLU A 240 7.32 8.84 33.19
CA GLU A 240 6.78 7.90 32.21
C GLU A 240 5.63 8.58 31.47
N VAL A 241 5.89 8.99 30.23
CA VAL A 241 4.88 9.62 29.36
C VAL A 241 3.88 8.56 28.95
N THR A 242 2.64 8.77 29.32
CA THR A 242 1.53 7.86 28.96
C THR A 242 1.18 7.96 27.48
N GLU A 243 0.48 6.95 26.93
CA GLU A 243 -0.01 7.02 25.54
C GLU A 243 -0.95 8.22 25.35
N GLN A 244 -1.76 8.52 26.35
CA GLN A 244 -2.67 9.67 26.32
C GLN A 244 -1.89 11.00 26.19
N GLU A 245 -0.79 11.16 26.92
CA GLU A 245 0.06 12.37 26.82
C GLU A 245 0.73 12.48 25.46
N TYR A 246 1.16 11.37 24.83
CA TYR A 246 1.65 11.42 23.45
C TYR A 246 0.60 11.91 22.47
N TRP A 247 -0.65 11.42 22.59
CA TRP A 247 -1.75 11.89 21.76
C TRP A 247 -2.12 13.35 22.03
N GLN A 248 -2.15 13.77 23.30
CA GLN A 248 -2.37 15.17 23.66
C GLN A 248 -1.29 16.09 23.09
N ASN A 249 -0.01 15.70 23.19
CA ASN A 249 1.10 16.46 22.60
C ASN A 249 0.97 16.56 21.07
N LEU A 250 0.53 15.50 20.39
CA LEU A 250 0.23 15.57 18.96
C LEU A 250 -0.86 16.62 18.70
N VAL A 251 -1.97 16.56 19.42
CA VAL A 251 -3.10 17.49 19.26
C VAL A 251 -2.65 18.94 19.48
N GLU A 252 -1.90 19.22 20.54
CA GLU A 252 -1.36 20.55 20.80
C GLU A 252 -0.42 21.05 19.67
N ASN A 253 0.40 20.16 19.12
CA ASN A 253 1.25 20.48 17.98
C ASN A 253 0.45 20.80 16.71
N THR A 254 -0.72 20.21 16.52
CA THR A 254 -1.59 20.49 15.36
C THR A 254 -2.31 21.83 15.46
N LYS A 255 -2.41 22.42 16.66
CA LYS A 255 -3.11 23.68 16.92
C LYS A 255 -2.67 24.81 15.98
N ASN A 256 -1.39 25.09 15.97
CA ASN A 256 -0.84 26.17 15.15
C ASN A 256 -0.76 25.81 13.67
N LEU A 257 -0.82 24.53 13.34
CA LEU A 257 -0.74 24.03 11.98
C LEU A 257 -2.12 24.09 11.29
N PHE A 258 -3.17 23.63 11.95
CA PHE A 258 -4.45 23.38 11.29
C PHE A 258 -5.63 24.14 11.90
N PHE A 259 -5.44 24.82 13.05
CA PHE A 259 -6.52 25.56 13.72
C PHE A 259 -6.12 27.03 13.93
N PRO A 260 -6.13 27.84 12.85
CA PRO A 260 -5.59 29.19 12.89
C PRO A 260 -6.31 30.09 13.89
N LEU A 261 -5.58 30.71 14.80
CA LEU A 261 -6.10 31.67 15.76
C LEU A 261 -6.13 33.09 15.18
N ASN A 262 -5.16 33.46 14.37
CA ASN A 262 -4.96 34.79 13.84
C ASN A 262 -5.64 35.01 12.50
N LYS A 263 -6.17 36.21 12.29
CA LYS A 263 -6.68 36.64 10.98
C LYS A 263 -5.48 36.95 10.08
N ASN A 264 -5.43 36.32 8.93
CA ASN A 264 -4.48 36.65 7.86
C ASN A 264 -5.23 37.48 6.79
N GLU A 265 -4.76 38.69 6.51
CA GLU A 265 -5.46 39.60 5.59
C GLU A 265 -5.40 39.09 4.15
N ASN A 266 -4.29 38.48 3.74
CA ASN A 266 -4.16 37.89 2.39
C ASN A 266 -5.12 36.72 2.17
N ILE A 267 -5.40 35.93 3.23
CA ILE A 267 -6.44 34.89 3.22
C ILE A 267 -7.83 35.52 3.02
N ASN A 268 -8.12 36.64 3.70
CA ASN A 268 -9.38 37.33 3.55
C ASN A 268 -9.56 37.84 2.11
N ILE A 269 -8.54 38.49 1.57
CA ILE A 269 -8.55 38.98 0.19
C ILE A 269 -8.73 37.82 -0.80
N LEU A 270 -8.01 36.73 -0.60
CA LEU A 270 -8.13 35.53 -1.43
C LEU A 270 -9.55 34.97 -1.36
N TYR A 271 -10.10 34.77 -0.16
CA TYR A 271 -11.45 34.25 0.05
C TYR A 271 -12.48 35.10 -0.67
N ASP A 272 -12.45 36.43 -0.44
CA ASP A 272 -13.41 37.38 -1.03
C ASP A 272 -13.29 37.45 -2.56
N SER A 273 -12.12 37.06 -3.13
CA SER A 273 -11.90 36.99 -4.59
C SER A 273 -12.46 35.72 -5.25
N ILE A 274 -12.64 34.64 -4.48
CA ILE A 274 -13.03 33.33 -5.03
C ILE A 274 -14.44 32.90 -4.60
N ILE A 275 -14.97 33.42 -3.49
CA ILE A 275 -16.25 33.01 -2.89
C ILE A 275 -17.31 34.08 -2.97
N ASP A 276 -18.47 33.72 -3.53
CA ASP A 276 -19.72 34.43 -3.30
C ASP A 276 -20.35 33.93 -1.99
N ASN A 277 -20.52 34.84 -1.03
CA ASN A 277 -21.05 34.49 0.29
C ASN A 277 -22.52 34.04 0.26
N ASN A 278 -23.26 34.27 -0.82
CA ASN A 278 -24.66 33.89 -0.97
C ASN A 278 -24.88 32.44 -1.44
N ILE A 279 -23.82 31.66 -1.63
CA ILE A 279 -23.92 30.26 -2.07
C ILE A 279 -23.98 29.29 -0.87
N SER A 280 -24.49 28.07 -1.12
CA SER A 280 -24.56 27.03 -0.10
C SER A 280 -23.18 26.59 0.42
N THR A 281 -23.13 26.05 1.63
CA THR A 281 -21.91 25.49 2.25
C THR A 281 -21.19 24.51 1.31
N MET A 282 -21.93 23.59 0.68
CA MET A 282 -21.34 22.64 -0.27
C MET A 282 -20.69 23.35 -1.47
N ASN A 283 -21.31 24.42 -1.98
CA ASN A 283 -20.74 25.17 -3.09
C ASN A 283 -19.51 25.99 -2.67
N LYS A 284 -19.49 26.56 -1.44
CA LYS A 284 -18.30 27.20 -0.88
C LYS A 284 -17.14 26.19 -0.80
N LEU A 285 -17.41 25.01 -0.26
CA LEU A 285 -16.42 23.92 -0.15
C LEU A 285 -15.87 23.55 -1.54
N ARG A 286 -16.75 23.33 -2.52
CA ARG A 286 -16.35 22.99 -3.90
C ARG A 286 -15.46 24.09 -4.52
N THR A 287 -15.83 25.33 -4.34
CA THR A 287 -15.05 26.46 -4.88
C THR A 287 -13.66 26.53 -4.25
N ILE A 288 -13.57 26.34 -2.93
CA ILE A 288 -12.29 26.31 -2.21
C ILE A 288 -11.42 25.16 -2.72
N ASP A 289 -11.98 23.96 -2.77
CA ASP A 289 -11.25 22.74 -3.15
C ASP A 289 -10.78 22.81 -4.63
N ILE A 290 -11.64 23.21 -5.54
CA ILE A 290 -11.30 23.42 -6.97
C ILE A 290 -10.21 24.47 -7.10
N PHE A 291 -10.34 25.60 -6.38
CA PHE A 291 -9.35 26.66 -6.45
C PHE A 291 -7.97 26.17 -5.99
N ILE A 292 -7.90 25.53 -4.80
CA ILE A 292 -6.63 25.07 -4.27
C ILE A 292 -6.01 24.01 -5.16
N LYS A 293 -6.78 23.01 -5.59
CA LYS A 293 -6.27 21.92 -6.44
C LYS A 293 -5.79 22.39 -7.82
N ASN A 294 -6.45 23.37 -8.42
CA ASN A 294 -6.05 23.89 -9.72
C ASN A 294 -4.89 24.89 -9.65
N ASN A 295 -4.73 25.58 -8.54
CA ASN A 295 -3.81 26.73 -8.48
C ASN A 295 -2.63 26.54 -7.55
N ILE A 296 -2.65 25.58 -6.63
CA ILE A 296 -1.57 25.40 -5.66
C ILE A 296 -0.85 24.08 -5.91
N LEU A 297 0.36 24.19 -6.44
CA LEU A 297 1.26 23.04 -6.65
C LEU A 297 1.93 22.64 -5.34
N VAL A 298 2.23 21.37 -5.17
CA VAL A 298 3.02 20.85 -4.06
C VAL A 298 4.46 20.64 -4.53
N SER A 299 5.41 21.08 -3.72
CA SER A 299 6.85 20.86 -3.92
C SER A 299 7.44 20.15 -2.71
N ASN A 300 8.28 19.17 -2.98
CA ASN A 300 9.04 18.43 -1.97
C ASN A 300 10.42 19.05 -1.68
N GLU A 301 10.68 20.24 -2.21
CA GLU A 301 11.93 20.95 -1.93
C GLU A 301 12.01 21.35 -0.47
N ASN A 302 13.20 21.24 0.12
CA ASN A 302 13.46 21.73 1.47
C ASN A 302 13.63 23.26 1.47
N ASN A 303 12.52 23.97 1.29
CA ASN A 303 12.47 25.42 1.23
C ASN A 303 11.46 25.95 2.28
N PRO A 304 11.92 26.64 3.35
CA PRO A 304 11.04 27.16 4.39
C PRO A 304 9.92 28.10 3.90
N LYS A 305 10.11 28.77 2.76
CA LYS A 305 9.07 29.63 2.17
C LYS A 305 7.84 28.87 1.74
N LEU A 306 7.95 27.57 1.48
CA LEU A 306 6.80 26.71 1.15
C LEU A 306 5.83 26.52 2.33
N ASN A 307 6.21 27.01 3.52
CA ASN A 307 5.39 26.99 4.73
C ASN A 307 4.84 28.38 5.10
N ASP A 308 5.09 29.39 4.28
CA ASP A 308 4.57 30.75 4.48
C ASP A 308 3.32 30.95 3.60
N LEU A 309 2.16 31.16 4.22
CA LEU A 309 0.89 31.31 3.52
C LEU A 309 0.87 32.50 2.55
N ASP A 310 1.50 33.61 2.89
CA ASP A 310 1.55 34.77 2.01
C ASP A 310 2.39 34.48 0.75
N TYR A 311 3.50 33.75 0.93
CA TYR A 311 4.29 33.26 -0.18
C TYR A 311 3.51 32.27 -1.05
N ILE A 312 2.77 31.34 -0.44
CA ILE A 312 1.96 30.33 -1.13
C ILE A 312 0.85 31.00 -1.96
N ILE A 313 0.12 31.94 -1.38
CA ILE A 313 -0.94 32.68 -2.06
C ILE A 313 -0.38 33.42 -3.27
N LYS A 314 0.80 34.03 -3.14
CA LYS A 314 1.44 34.80 -4.22
C LYS A 314 2.05 33.91 -5.30
N ASN A 315 2.76 32.84 -4.91
CA ASN A 315 3.60 32.05 -5.83
C ASN A 315 2.96 30.75 -6.27
N ARG A 316 1.84 30.35 -5.66
CA ARG A 316 1.06 29.14 -6.02
C ARG A 316 1.82 27.84 -5.84
N ILE A 317 2.80 27.78 -4.92
CA ILE A 317 3.59 26.62 -4.58
C ILE A 317 3.61 26.47 -3.06
N SER A 318 3.39 25.27 -2.54
CA SER A 318 3.34 24.95 -1.10
C SER A 318 4.06 23.64 -0.78
N SER A 319 4.32 23.39 0.49
CA SER A 319 4.51 22.03 1.01
C SER A 319 3.16 21.32 1.15
N ASP A 320 3.18 19.98 1.32
CA ASP A 320 1.97 19.19 1.60
C ASP A 320 1.20 19.71 2.82
N PHE A 321 1.92 19.95 3.92
CA PHE A 321 1.31 20.47 5.15
C PHE A 321 0.70 21.86 4.98
N SER A 322 1.38 22.74 4.29
CA SER A 322 0.93 24.12 4.14
C SER A 322 -0.23 24.26 3.16
N LYS A 323 -0.37 23.32 2.24
CA LYS A 323 -1.58 23.20 1.43
C LYS A 323 -2.79 22.91 2.31
N ILE A 324 -2.66 22.01 3.29
CA ILE A 324 -3.72 21.72 4.27
C ILE A 324 -4.01 22.96 5.14
N GLN A 325 -2.98 23.69 5.56
CA GLN A 325 -3.15 24.96 6.29
C GLN A 325 -3.98 25.96 5.47
N LEU A 326 -3.72 26.09 4.19
CA LEU A 326 -4.50 26.98 3.33
C LEU A 326 -5.99 26.58 3.30
N TYR A 327 -6.29 25.27 3.24
CA TYR A 327 -7.67 24.79 3.38
C TYR A 327 -8.30 25.22 4.69
N THR A 328 -7.65 24.93 5.81
CA THR A 328 -8.21 25.21 7.14
C THR A 328 -8.43 26.70 7.38
N HIS A 329 -7.55 27.57 6.87
CA HIS A 329 -7.75 29.00 6.93
C HIS A 329 -8.96 29.48 6.11
N LEU A 330 -9.13 28.96 4.90
CA LEU A 330 -10.28 29.30 4.05
C LEU A 330 -11.60 28.75 4.62
N LEU A 331 -11.58 27.52 5.17
CA LEU A 331 -12.74 26.94 5.84
C LEU A 331 -13.18 27.77 7.07
N LYS A 332 -12.22 28.19 7.89
CA LYS A 332 -12.50 29.06 9.02
C LYS A 332 -13.05 30.42 8.59
N LYS A 333 -12.49 31.03 7.54
CA LYS A 333 -13.02 32.28 6.98
C LYS A 333 -14.44 32.11 6.41
N ALA A 334 -14.75 30.91 5.86
CA ALA A 334 -16.07 30.55 5.37
C ALA A 334 -17.10 30.27 6.46
N ASP A 335 -16.70 30.27 7.73
CA ASP A 335 -17.50 29.84 8.90
C ASP A 335 -18.02 28.41 8.75
N ILE A 336 -17.12 27.50 8.33
CA ILE A 336 -17.42 26.07 8.16
C ILE A 336 -16.68 25.29 9.24
N GLU A 337 -17.44 24.54 10.03
CA GLU A 337 -16.88 23.61 11.02
C GLU A 337 -16.22 22.44 10.33
N TYR A 338 -15.03 22.05 10.81
CA TYR A 338 -14.24 20.93 10.30
C TYR A 338 -13.46 20.25 11.41
N GLU A 339 -13.10 19.00 11.15
CA GLU A 339 -12.15 18.21 11.94
C GLU A 339 -10.96 17.85 11.04
N VAL A 340 -9.78 17.78 11.64
CA VAL A 340 -8.59 17.25 10.96
C VAL A 340 -8.41 15.81 11.40
N LEU A 341 -8.34 14.92 10.42
CA LEU A 341 -8.09 13.51 10.64
C LEU A 341 -6.65 13.17 10.31
N ILE A 342 -6.02 12.38 11.18
CA ILE A 342 -4.69 11.86 10.94
C ILE A 342 -4.73 10.34 11.04
N SER A 343 -4.25 9.68 10.01
CA SER A 343 -4.26 8.22 9.86
C SER A 343 -3.03 7.72 9.08
N CYS A 344 -3.09 6.48 8.63
CA CYS A 344 -2.10 5.85 7.76
C CYS A 344 -2.75 4.98 6.69
N ASN A 345 -1.99 4.70 5.64
CA ASN A 345 -2.40 3.77 4.61
C ASN A 345 -2.51 2.35 5.16
N ARG A 346 -3.72 1.78 5.11
CA ARG A 346 -4.07 0.45 5.66
C ARG A 346 -3.39 -0.73 4.99
N TYR A 347 -2.87 -0.53 3.77
CA TYR A 347 -2.14 -1.58 3.06
C TYR A 347 -0.74 -1.82 3.64
N TYR A 348 -0.20 -0.81 4.34
CA TYR A 348 1.12 -0.86 4.97
C TYR A 348 1.07 -0.96 6.48
N THR A 349 0.09 -0.29 7.12
CA THR A 349 0.03 -0.20 8.58
C THR A 349 -1.42 -0.08 9.05
N LYS A 350 -1.79 -0.90 10.05
CA LYS A 350 -3.04 -0.70 10.79
C LYS A 350 -2.80 0.39 11.83
N PHE A 351 -3.70 1.36 11.91
CA PHE A 351 -3.63 2.40 12.93
C PHE A 351 -3.89 1.80 14.32
N ASP A 352 -3.04 2.12 15.28
CA ASP A 352 -3.12 1.63 16.64
C ASP A 352 -3.22 2.80 17.62
N LYS A 353 -4.40 3.01 18.17
CA LYS A 353 -4.64 4.06 19.19
C LYS A 353 -3.97 3.80 20.52
N ASP A 354 -3.62 2.54 20.82
CA ASP A 354 -3.06 2.11 22.09
C ASP A 354 -1.51 2.10 22.10
N PHE A 355 -0.89 2.45 20.96
CA PHE A 355 0.54 2.61 20.84
C PHE A 355 0.87 3.75 19.86
N PHE A 356 1.32 4.87 20.40
CA PHE A 356 1.72 6.01 19.59
C PHE A 356 2.97 5.69 18.76
N ASP A 357 2.83 5.78 17.44
CA ASP A 357 3.93 5.63 16.47
C ASP A 357 3.80 6.72 15.40
N PRO A 358 4.78 7.63 15.24
CA PRO A 358 4.74 8.66 14.20
C PRO A 358 4.57 8.13 12.78
N ASN A 359 4.93 6.87 12.51
CA ASN A 359 4.77 6.26 11.19
C ASN A 359 3.31 6.01 10.81
N GLN A 360 2.39 6.01 11.77
CA GLN A 360 0.96 5.93 11.50
C GLN A 360 0.26 7.30 11.35
N LEU A 361 1.04 8.38 11.22
CA LEU A 361 0.55 9.75 11.12
C LEU A 361 0.91 10.35 9.75
N ARG A 362 0.67 9.61 8.67
CA ARG A 362 1.13 9.97 7.32
C ARG A 362 0.04 10.53 6.42
N GLU A 363 -1.22 10.16 6.66
CA GLU A 363 -2.36 10.59 5.85
C GLU A 363 -3.17 11.61 6.64
N ILE A 364 -3.35 12.79 6.07
CA ILE A 364 -4.11 13.89 6.70
C ILE A 364 -5.28 14.25 5.79
N LEU A 365 -6.47 14.20 6.36
CA LEU A 365 -7.74 14.51 5.73
C LEU A 365 -8.45 15.62 6.51
N ILE A 366 -9.41 16.26 5.88
CA ILE A 366 -10.32 17.18 6.55
C ILE A 366 -11.72 16.58 6.46
N TYR A 367 -12.42 16.48 7.58
CA TYR A 367 -13.79 16.00 7.66
C TYR A 367 -14.74 17.15 7.95
N ILE A 368 -15.88 17.15 7.31
CA ILE A 368 -16.95 18.14 7.49
C ILE A 368 -18.13 17.44 8.18
N PRO A 369 -18.25 17.51 9.52
CA PRO A 369 -19.23 16.73 10.26
C PRO A 369 -20.68 17.00 9.84
N SER A 370 -21.04 18.26 9.58
CA SER A 370 -22.37 18.66 9.17
C SER A 370 -22.85 18.06 7.84
N LEU A 371 -21.89 17.65 6.98
CA LEU A 371 -22.16 17.06 5.67
C LEU A 371 -21.79 15.58 5.61
N LYS A 372 -21.07 15.07 6.62
CA LYS A 372 -20.47 13.74 6.62
C LYS A 372 -19.62 13.48 5.36
N ARG A 373 -18.72 14.42 5.03
CA ARG A 373 -17.90 14.36 3.82
C ARG A 373 -16.44 14.66 4.15
N TYR A 374 -15.56 14.08 3.33
CA TYR A 374 -14.13 14.23 3.45
C TYR A 374 -13.61 15.16 2.35
N ILE A 375 -12.59 15.92 2.68
CA ILE A 375 -11.71 16.63 1.75
C ILE A 375 -10.35 15.94 1.79
N VAL A 376 -9.79 15.69 0.61
CA VAL A 376 -8.47 15.04 0.45
C VAL A 376 -7.53 16.06 -0.19
N PRO A 377 -6.81 16.87 0.59
CA PRO A 377 -6.11 18.06 0.10
C PRO A 377 -5.05 17.77 -0.96
N ASN A 378 -4.29 16.69 -0.80
CA ASN A 378 -3.13 16.38 -1.62
C ASN A 378 -3.40 15.40 -2.78
N ARG A 379 -4.67 15.05 -3.01
CA ARG A 379 -5.07 14.14 -4.09
C ARG A 379 -6.06 14.82 -5.04
N TYR A 380 -5.63 15.05 -6.26
CA TYR A 380 -6.39 15.79 -7.28
C TYR A 380 -7.65 15.06 -7.75
N GLU A 381 -7.60 13.75 -7.78
CA GLU A 381 -8.66 12.87 -8.26
C GLU A 381 -9.88 12.84 -7.35
N TYR A 382 -9.71 13.14 -6.07
CA TYR A 382 -10.82 13.20 -5.12
C TYR A 382 -11.50 14.55 -5.15
N GLY A 383 -12.84 14.55 -5.21
CA GLY A 383 -13.64 15.72 -4.87
C GLY A 383 -13.96 15.74 -3.39
N ILE A 384 -14.96 16.54 -2.99
CA ILE A 384 -15.51 16.49 -1.63
C ILE A 384 -16.49 15.33 -1.57
N GLY A 385 -16.22 14.34 -0.75
CA GLY A 385 -17.03 13.12 -0.72
C GLY A 385 -16.49 12.05 0.20
N GLU A 386 -16.29 10.88 -0.34
CA GLU A 386 -15.80 9.71 0.35
C GLU A 386 -14.30 9.78 0.68
N PRO A 387 -13.83 9.08 1.73
CA PRO A 387 -12.42 9.02 2.07
C PRO A 387 -11.64 8.23 1.01
N PRO A 388 -10.31 8.37 0.92
CA PRO A 388 -9.50 7.49 0.08
C PRO A 388 -9.62 6.01 0.46
N ASP A 389 -9.60 5.14 -0.54
CA ASP A 389 -9.75 3.69 -0.34
C ASP A 389 -8.61 3.08 0.50
N ASP A 390 -7.43 3.68 0.45
CA ASP A 390 -6.26 3.24 1.21
C ASP A 390 -6.26 3.65 2.70
N VAL A 391 -7.22 4.45 3.14
CA VAL A 391 -7.48 4.72 4.57
C VAL A 391 -8.85 4.19 5.02
N LEU A 392 -9.73 3.83 4.08
CA LEU A 392 -11.07 3.32 4.38
C LEU A 392 -11.01 2.07 5.25
N GLY A 393 -11.77 2.04 6.36
CA GLY A 393 -11.74 0.93 7.31
C GLY A 393 -10.53 0.90 8.24
N ASN A 394 -9.63 1.90 8.17
CA ASN A 394 -8.60 2.10 9.17
C ASN A 394 -9.08 3.07 10.27
N TYR A 395 -8.46 3.05 11.43
CA TYR A 395 -8.72 4.06 12.45
C TYR A 395 -7.99 5.36 12.15
N ALA A 396 -8.50 6.46 12.67
CA ALA A 396 -7.88 7.77 12.70
C ALA A 396 -8.06 8.46 14.04
N ILE A 397 -7.21 9.41 14.35
CA ILE A 397 -7.46 10.45 15.33
C ILE A 397 -8.19 11.60 14.64
N TYR A 398 -9.35 11.96 15.14
CA TYR A 398 -10.18 13.11 14.73
C TYR A 398 -9.95 14.24 15.73
N ILE A 399 -9.62 15.43 15.26
CA ILE A 399 -9.30 16.59 16.09
C ILE A 399 -10.18 17.74 15.64
N ASP A 400 -10.97 18.30 16.56
CA ASP A 400 -11.85 19.42 16.28
C ASP A 400 -11.18 20.79 16.52
N GLN A 401 -11.90 21.86 16.25
CA GLN A 401 -11.41 23.24 16.41
C GLN A 401 -11.21 23.68 17.87
N ASN A 402 -11.76 22.94 18.84
CA ASN A 402 -11.55 23.16 20.29
C ASN A 402 -10.33 22.36 20.81
N LEU A 403 -9.69 21.56 19.96
CA LEU A 403 -8.65 20.58 20.28
C LEU A 403 -9.17 19.40 21.12
N ASP A 404 -10.47 19.15 21.08
CA ASP A 404 -11.01 17.87 21.54
C ASP A 404 -10.71 16.82 20.49
N TYR A 405 -10.39 15.58 20.93
CA TYR A 405 -10.08 14.51 20.02
C TYR A 405 -10.71 13.18 20.39
N TYR A 406 -10.94 12.36 19.40
CA TYR A 406 -11.42 10.98 19.56
C TYR A 406 -10.83 10.07 18.46
N PHE A 407 -10.92 8.76 18.70
CA PHE A 407 -10.51 7.76 17.71
C PHE A 407 -11.75 7.09 17.12
N SER A 408 -11.81 7.03 15.81
CA SER A 408 -12.87 6.33 15.09
C SER A 408 -12.34 5.68 13.82
N GLU A 409 -13.06 4.69 13.34
CA GLU A 409 -12.83 4.09 12.03
C GLU A 409 -13.26 5.09 10.93
N ILE A 410 -12.47 5.14 9.87
CA ILE A 410 -12.80 5.92 8.67
C ILE A 410 -13.78 5.09 7.84
N ILE A 411 -15.00 5.56 7.68
CA ILE A 411 -16.07 4.86 6.99
C ILE A 411 -16.52 5.60 5.74
N SER A 412 -17.03 4.86 4.76
CA SER A 412 -17.79 5.42 3.64
C SER A 412 -19.24 5.62 4.10
N GLU A 413 -19.81 6.78 3.78
CA GLU A 413 -21.22 7.09 4.10
C GLU A 413 -22.18 6.55 3.02
N ASP A 414 -21.67 6.16 1.86
CA ASP A 414 -22.46 5.63 0.75
C ASP A 414 -21.96 4.25 0.32
N ASN A 415 -22.66 3.20 0.79
CA ASN A 415 -22.30 1.81 0.49
C ASN A 415 -22.52 1.44 -0.98
N ASP A 416 -23.38 2.14 -1.71
CA ASP A 416 -23.69 1.90 -3.12
C ASP A 416 -22.87 2.83 -4.05
N PHE A 417 -21.90 3.53 -3.48
CA PHE A 417 -21.12 4.57 -4.15
C PHE A 417 -20.33 4.03 -5.36
N THR A 418 -19.81 2.81 -5.28
CA THR A 418 -18.85 2.29 -6.26
C THR A 418 -19.44 1.20 -7.11
N LYS A 419 -19.64 1.50 -8.42
CA LYS A 419 -20.13 0.51 -9.39
C LYS A 419 -19.58 0.74 -10.79
N ILE A 420 -19.59 -0.33 -11.57
CA ILE A 420 -19.35 -0.30 -13.02
C ILE A 420 -20.63 -0.75 -13.74
N LYS A 421 -21.15 0.08 -14.64
CA LYS A 421 -22.21 -0.31 -15.55
C LYS A 421 -21.68 -0.43 -16.95
N LYS A 422 -21.95 -1.55 -17.63
CA LYS A 422 -21.57 -1.76 -19.01
C LYS A 422 -22.80 -2.10 -19.88
N ASN A 423 -22.98 -1.35 -20.95
CA ASN A 423 -23.94 -1.66 -21.99
C ASN A 423 -23.17 -2.02 -23.27
N ILE A 424 -23.28 -3.26 -23.71
CA ILE A 424 -22.49 -3.82 -24.81
C ILE A 424 -23.45 -4.28 -25.92
N ASN A 425 -23.29 -3.72 -27.12
CA ASN A 425 -24.04 -4.13 -28.29
C ASN A 425 -23.11 -4.77 -29.30
N VAL A 426 -23.41 -5.99 -29.68
CA VAL A 426 -22.60 -6.81 -30.61
C VAL A 426 -23.36 -7.02 -31.91
N LYS A 427 -22.67 -6.77 -33.03
CA LYS A 427 -23.17 -7.01 -34.38
C LYS A 427 -22.15 -7.80 -35.19
N PHE A 428 -22.57 -8.92 -35.74
CA PHE A 428 -21.76 -9.67 -36.69
C PHE A 428 -21.77 -8.97 -38.06
N SER A 429 -20.71 -9.17 -38.84
CA SER A 429 -20.73 -8.74 -40.25
C SER A 429 -21.79 -9.50 -41.04
N ASN A 430 -22.26 -8.95 -42.15
CA ASN A 430 -23.23 -9.61 -43.02
C ASN A 430 -22.76 -11.00 -43.54
N GLN A 431 -21.43 -11.20 -43.58
CA GLN A 431 -20.81 -12.45 -43.90
C GLN A 431 -20.09 -12.98 -42.64
N ILE A 432 -20.76 -13.83 -41.86
CA ILE A 432 -20.19 -14.39 -40.62
C ILE A 432 -18.84 -15.09 -40.88
N ARG A 433 -18.64 -15.65 -42.07
CA ARG A 433 -17.35 -16.23 -42.52
C ARG A 433 -16.17 -15.26 -42.46
N SER A 434 -16.42 -13.97 -42.53
CA SER A 434 -15.37 -12.96 -42.37
C SER A 434 -14.87 -12.85 -40.92
N ARG A 435 -15.56 -13.49 -39.97
CA ARG A 435 -15.27 -13.47 -38.52
C ARG A 435 -15.23 -12.05 -37.93
N ARG A 436 -15.68 -11.02 -38.64
CA ARG A 436 -15.67 -9.64 -38.16
C ARG A 436 -16.88 -9.35 -37.30
N ILE A 437 -16.59 -8.82 -36.12
CA ILE A 437 -17.59 -8.41 -35.14
C ILE A 437 -17.37 -6.94 -34.82
N LYS A 438 -18.46 -6.19 -34.77
CA LYS A 438 -18.48 -4.82 -34.25
C LYS A 438 -19.06 -4.85 -32.85
N ILE A 439 -18.34 -4.25 -31.90
CA ILE A 439 -18.74 -4.09 -30.50
C ILE A 439 -18.90 -2.60 -30.26
N GLU A 440 -20.06 -2.17 -29.82
CA GLU A 440 -20.34 -0.83 -29.33
C GLU A 440 -20.55 -0.93 -27.82
N GLU A 441 -19.73 -0.22 -27.03
CA GLU A 441 -19.70 -0.30 -25.59
C GLU A 441 -19.86 1.09 -24.97
N THR A 442 -20.72 1.18 -23.96
CA THR A 442 -20.80 2.29 -23.04
C THR A 442 -20.47 1.78 -21.65
N ILE A 443 -19.44 2.34 -21.01
CA ILE A 443 -19.03 2.03 -19.65
C ILE A 443 -19.27 3.25 -18.79
N GLU A 444 -19.95 3.05 -17.65
CA GLU A 444 -20.13 4.06 -16.62
C GLU A 444 -19.37 3.61 -15.37
N TYR A 445 -18.35 4.36 -14.99
CA TYR A 445 -17.61 4.17 -13.75
C TYR A 445 -18.14 5.10 -12.67
N HIS A 446 -18.60 4.58 -11.55
CA HIS A 446 -19.06 5.34 -10.38
C HIS A 446 -18.09 5.20 -9.22
N GLY A 447 -18.13 6.12 -8.28
CA GLY A 447 -17.38 6.07 -7.02
C GLY A 447 -15.88 5.94 -7.21
N TYR A 448 -15.25 5.04 -6.46
CA TYR A 448 -13.81 4.82 -6.53
C TYR A 448 -13.33 4.40 -7.92
N TRP A 449 -14.13 3.64 -8.68
CA TRP A 449 -13.81 3.33 -10.06
C TRP A 449 -13.73 4.59 -10.95
N SER A 450 -14.63 5.55 -10.71
CA SER A 450 -14.58 6.83 -11.40
C SER A 450 -13.35 7.64 -11.01
N ILE A 451 -13.09 7.76 -9.70
CA ILE A 451 -11.95 8.49 -9.14
C ILE A 451 -10.64 7.96 -9.72
N ASN A 452 -10.40 6.66 -9.61
CA ASN A 452 -9.16 6.03 -10.06
C ASN A 452 -8.96 6.16 -11.58
N ASN A 453 -10.03 6.01 -12.36
CA ASN A 453 -9.94 6.05 -13.83
C ASN A 453 -9.84 7.48 -14.40
N ARG A 454 -10.37 8.50 -13.72
CA ARG A 454 -10.23 9.90 -14.12
C ARG A 454 -8.79 10.37 -14.12
N ASN A 455 -7.96 9.88 -13.18
CA ASN A 455 -6.54 10.17 -13.14
C ASN A 455 -5.83 9.82 -14.46
N TYR A 456 -6.09 8.63 -15.01
CA TYR A 456 -5.47 8.20 -16.25
C TYR A 456 -5.83 9.13 -17.42
N ILE A 457 -7.07 9.65 -17.43
CA ILE A 457 -7.54 10.56 -18.48
C ILE A 457 -6.97 11.96 -18.26
N TYR A 458 -6.97 12.47 -17.02
CA TYR A 458 -6.49 13.81 -16.69
C TYR A 458 -5.01 14.02 -17.05
N PHE A 459 -4.16 13.02 -16.77
CA PHE A 459 -2.73 13.12 -17.08
C PHE A 459 -2.35 12.73 -18.52
N SER A 460 -3.32 12.39 -19.37
CA SER A 460 -3.04 11.91 -20.73
C SER A 460 -2.79 13.01 -21.78
N ASN A 461 -2.67 14.28 -21.39
CA ASN A 461 -2.59 15.44 -22.31
C ASN A 461 -3.78 15.52 -23.28
N ASP A 462 -3.69 16.40 -24.30
CA ASP A 462 -4.79 16.71 -25.25
C ASP A 462 -5.28 15.50 -26.07
N GLU A 463 -4.49 14.42 -26.20
CA GLU A 463 -4.90 13.19 -26.85
C GLU A 463 -4.73 11.97 -25.94
N ILE A 464 -5.84 11.27 -25.67
CA ILE A 464 -5.78 9.98 -24.95
C ILE A 464 -4.91 9.00 -25.74
N SER A 465 -3.86 8.49 -25.08
CA SER A 465 -2.89 7.62 -25.72
C SER A 465 -3.52 6.33 -26.27
N PRO A 466 -2.93 5.69 -27.31
CA PRO A 466 -3.40 4.40 -27.80
C PRO A 466 -3.49 3.34 -26.70
N PHE A 467 -2.55 3.36 -25.74
CA PHE A 467 -2.54 2.46 -24.58
C PHE A 467 -3.79 2.65 -23.71
N LEU A 468 -4.16 3.89 -23.37
CA LEU A 468 -5.35 4.16 -22.57
C LEU A 468 -6.64 3.83 -23.32
N LYS A 469 -6.70 4.10 -24.64
CA LYS A 469 -7.84 3.66 -25.48
C LYS A 469 -7.99 2.15 -25.45
N ASP A 470 -6.88 1.43 -25.50
CA ASP A 470 -6.89 -0.03 -25.37
C ASP A 470 -7.35 -0.50 -24.00
N PHE A 471 -6.85 0.12 -22.94
CA PHE A 471 -7.20 -0.16 -21.53
C PHE A 471 -8.72 0.01 -21.26
N PHE A 472 -9.34 1.07 -21.80
CA PHE A 472 -10.75 1.39 -21.58
C PHE A 472 -11.72 0.73 -22.57
N THR A 473 -11.29 -0.22 -23.38
CA THR A 473 -12.13 -0.98 -24.31
C THR A 473 -12.08 -2.46 -23.97
N VAL A 474 -12.92 -3.27 -24.60
CA VAL A 474 -12.94 -4.73 -24.35
C VAL A 474 -11.51 -5.28 -24.31
N SER A 475 -11.11 -5.79 -23.16
CA SER A 475 -9.74 -6.25 -22.87
C SER A 475 -9.50 -7.69 -23.33
N GLY A 476 -8.23 -8.07 -23.49
CA GLY A 476 -7.85 -9.44 -23.84
C GLY A 476 -8.05 -9.84 -25.30
N LEU A 477 -8.15 -8.88 -26.20
CA LEU A 477 -8.27 -9.09 -27.66
C LEU A 477 -6.97 -8.62 -28.34
N GLU A 478 -6.33 -9.50 -29.12
CA GLU A 478 -5.07 -9.22 -29.83
C GLU A 478 -5.30 -8.41 -31.12
N ASN A 479 -6.32 -8.78 -31.90
CA ASN A 479 -6.65 -8.16 -33.20
C ASN A 479 -7.82 -7.19 -33.07
N LYS A 480 -7.63 -6.16 -32.22
CA LYS A 480 -8.64 -5.16 -31.91
C LYS A 480 -8.36 -3.85 -32.66
N LYS A 481 -9.36 -3.35 -33.41
CA LYS A 481 -9.31 -2.04 -34.06
C LYS A 481 -10.33 -1.08 -33.44
N ILE A 482 -9.86 -0.12 -32.70
CA ILE A 482 -10.70 0.92 -32.10
C ILE A 482 -11.10 1.91 -33.18
N LYS A 483 -12.40 2.05 -33.40
CA LYS A 483 -12.99 2.94 -34.43
C LYS A 483 -13.45 4.28 -33.87
N LYS A 484 -13.96 4.25 -32.64
CA LYS A 484 -14.42 5.43 -31.91
C LYS A 484 -14.05 5.28 -30.44
N PHE A 485 -13.69 6.37 -29.84
CA PHE A 485 -13.44 6.47 -28.41
C PHE A 485 -13.72 7.90 -27.96
N ASN A 486 -14.54 8.07 -26.91
CA ASN A 486 -14.75 9.35 -26.25
C ASN A 486 -15.09 9.15 -24.78
N SER A 487 -14.72 10.14 -23.96
CA SER A 487 -15.11 10.20 -22.55
C SER A 487 -15.83 11.53 -22.28
N ASN A 488 -16.59 11.57 -21.20
CA ASN A 488 -17.26 12.79 -20.72
C ASN A 488 -16.40 13.61 -19.75
N TYR A 489 -15.19 13.18 -19.42
CA TYR A 489 -14.32 13.85 -18.46
C TYR A 489 -13.44 14.87 -19.17
N ASN A 490 -13.54 16.14 -18.76
CA ASN A 490 -12.84 17.26 -19.39
C ASN A 490 -11.92 18.01 -18.42
N SER A 491 -12.25 17.99 -17.12
CA SER A 491 -11.54 18.81 -16.15
C SER A 491 -11.78 18.33 -14.71
N ILE A 492 -11.00 18.86 -13.77
CA ILE A 492 -11.14 18.56 -12.35
C ILE A 492 -12.53 18.94 -11.80
N GLN A 493 -13.23 19.91 -12.40
CA GLN A 493 -14.59 20.28 -12.01
C GLN A 493 -15.57 19.11 -12.13
N ASP A 494 -15.30 18.16 -13.02
CA ASP A 494 -16.16 16.98 -13.20
C ASP A 494 -16.12 16.03 -12.00
N ASN A 495 -15.09 16.14 -11.12
CA ASN A 495 -15.03 15.37 -9.89
C ASN A 495 -16.15 15.74 -8.89
N TYR A 496 -16.73 16.95 -9.00
CA TYR A 496 -17.71 17.49 -8.05
C TYR A 496 -19.15 17.34 -8.50
N ASN A 497 -19.39 16.87 -9.69
CA ASN A 497 -20.72 16.81 -10.29
C ASN A 497 -21.47 15.50 -9.94
N ASN A 498 -20.86 14.60 -9.15
CA ASN A 498 -21.34 13.24 -8.89
C ASN A 498 -21.71 12.46 -10.17
N MET A 499 -21.19 12.91 -11.31
CA MET A 499 -21.39 12.27 -12.60
C MET A 499 -20.45 11.08 -12.72
N PRO A 500 -20.91 9.95 -13.23
CA PRO A 500 -20.02 8.86 -13.55
C PRO A 500 -19.01 9.28 -14.63
N LEU A 501 -17.84 8.66 -14.61
CA LEU A 501 -16.98 8.71 -15.79
C LEU A 501 -17.61 7.80 -16.85
N ILE A 502 -18.02 8.38 -17.96
CA ILE A 502 -18.66 7.65 -19.07
C ILE A 502 -17.68 7.53 -20.23
N ILE A 503 -17.45 6.30 -20.65
CA ILE A 503 -16.62 6.01 -21.84
C ILE A 503 -17.49 5.31 -22.88
N ASN A 504 -17.50 5.88 -24.09
CA ASN A 504 -18.16 5.29 -25.23
C ASN A 504 -17.11 4.85 -26.25
N SER A 505 -17.18 3.58 -26.66
CA SER A 505 -16.25 3.03 -27.62
C SER A 505 -16.93 2.23 -28.73
N SER A 506 -16.24 2.10 -29.86
CA SER A 506 -16.61 1.18 -30.92
C SER A 506 -15.37 0.44 -31.40
N VAL A 507 -15.42 -0.87 -31.33
CA VAL A 507 -14.30 -1.75 -31.64
C VAL A 507 -14.71 -2.75 -32.72
N GLU A 508 -13.81 -3.02 -33.65
CA GLU A 508 -13.91 -4.16 -34.59
C GLU A 508 -12.83 -5.19 -34.25
N THR A 509 -13.24 -6.47 -34.22
CA THR A 509 -12.33 -7.60 -33.95
C THR A 509 -12.76 -8.85 -34.71
N SER A 510 -11.84 -9.78 -34.85
CA SER A 510 -12.09 -11.15 -35.36
C SER A 510 -11.80 -12.23 -34.33
N ASP A 511 -11.38 -11.87 -33.12
CA ASP A 511 -10.84 -12.79 -32.13
C ASP A 511 -11.90 -13.62 -31.40
N LEU A 512 -13.13 -13.12 -31.38
CA LEU A 512 -14.21 -13.69 -30.57
C LEU A 512 -14.99 -14.80 -31.27
N ILE A 513 -14.74 -15.07 -32.56
CA ILE A 513 -15.51 -16.06 -33.34
C ILE A 513 -14.59 -17.02 -34.06
N LYS A 514 -14.90 -18.30 -33.96
CA LYS A 514 -14.19 -19.40 -34.65
C LYS A 514 -15.18 -20.32 -35.37
N GLU A 515 -14.82 -20.82 -36.53
CA GLU A 515 -15.59 -21.86 -37.20
C GLU A 515 -15.14 -23.23 -36.70
N ASN A 516 -16.00 -23.94 -35.96
CA ASN A 516 -15.68 -25.25 -35.40
C ASN A 516 -15.93 -26.36 -36.42
N GLN A 517 -17.07 -26.26 -37.11
CA GLN A 517 -17.49 -27.18 -38.16
C GLN A 517 -18.11 -26.36 -39.30
N LYS A 518 -18.29 -26.97 -40.46
CA LYS A 518 -18.93 -26.31 -41.60
C LYS A 518 -20.28 -25.70 -41.21
N ASN A 519 -20.37 -24.37 -41.27
CA ASN A 519 -21.56 -23.58 -40.91
C ASN A 519 -21.91 -23.55 -39.37
N ILE A 520 -21.03 -24.01 -38.50
CA ILE A 520 -21.17 -23.84 -37.05
C ILE A 520 -20.02 -23.00 -36.54
N TYR A 521 -20.38 -21.90 -35.91
CA TYR A 521 -19.44 -20.89 -35.40
C TYR A 521 -19.55 -20.82 -33.87
N SER A 522 -18.44 -20.94 -33.17
CA SER A 522 -18.36 -20.70 -31.73
C SER A 522 -18.00 -19.23 -31.46
N PHE A 523 -18.80 -18.56 -30.64
CA PHE A 523 -18.63 -17.20 -30.25
C PHE A 523 -18.27 -17.11 -28.77
N GLU A 524 -17.08 -16.57 -28.44
CA GLU A 524 -16.53 -16.42 -27.09
C GLU A 524 -17.22 -15.25 -26.36
N VAL A 525 -18.50 -15.43 -26.03
CA VAL A 525 -19.37 -14.39 -25.46
C VAL A 525 -18.91 -13.93 -24.08
N GLY A 526 -18.31 -14.80 -23.28
CA GLY A 526 -17.84 -14.48 -21.94
C GLY A 526 -16.73 -13.43 -21.94
N LYS A 527 -15.92 -13.36 -22.97
CA LYS A 527 -14.84 -12.35 -23.09
C LYS A 527 -15.34 -10.92 -23.13
N LEU A 528 -16.63 -10.70 -23.42
CA LEU A 528 -17.22 -9.35 -23.45
C LEU A 528 -17.22 -8.66 -22.08
N ILE A 529 -17.21 -9.41 -20.97
CA ILE A 529 -17.15 -8.79 -19.63
C ILE A 529 -15.76 -8.25 -19.28
N GLY A 530 -14.72 -8.63 -20.04
CA GLY A 530 -13.32 -8.30 -19.76
C GLY A 530 -12.62 -9.38 -18.93
N LEU A 531 -11.30 -9.22 -18.78
CA LEU A 531 -10.47 -10.16 -18.01
C LEU A 531 -10.96 -10.30 -16.57
N GLN A 532 -11.01 -11.52 -16.08
CA GLN A 532 -11.44 -11.86 -14.73
C GLN A 532 -10.29 -12.52 -13.97
N SER A 533 -10.23 -12.26 -12.67
CA SER A 533 -9.33 -12.96 -11.76
C SER A 533 -9.86 -14.37 -11.49
N ASN A 534 -8.97 -15.34 -11.44
CA ASN A 534 -9.29 -16.70 -10.99
C ASN A 534 -8.54 -16.94 -9.68
N LEU A 535 -9.26 -17.30 -8.64
CA LEU A 535 -8.69 -17.61 -7.34
C LEU A 535 -8.43 -19.10 -7.24
N PHE A 536 -7.18 -19.44 -6.91
CA PHE A 536 -6.79 -20.84 -6.72
C PHE A 536 -7.32 -21.37 -5.37
N ASP A 537 -7.40 -22.69 -5.24
CA ASP A 537 -7.69 -23.35 -3.98
C ASP A 537 -6.53 -23.11 -3.00
N GLU A 538 -6.70 -22.16 -2.11
CA GLU A 538 -5.78 -21.93 -1.00
C GLU A 538 -6.20 -22.80 0.19
N THR A 539 -5.68 -24.02 0.27
CA THR A 539 -6.02 -24.97 1.34
C THR A 539 -5.68 -24.51 2.75
N THR A 540 -4.85 -23.48 2.88
CA THR A 540 -4.40 -22.94 4.18
C THR A 540 -4.20 -21.43 4.11
N ARG A 541 -5.30 -20.68 3.96
CA ARG A 541 -5.23 -19.23 4.01
C ARG A 541 -4.91 -18.72 5.42
N VAL A 542 -3.97 -17.80 5.52
CA VAL A 542 -3.50 -17.24 6.79
C VAL A 542 -4.18 -15.91 7.12
N ASN A 543 -4.43 -15.07 6.10
CA ASN A 543 -4.97 -13.73 6.28
C ASN A 543 -6.45 -13.64 5.90
N ASP A 544 -7.19 -12.77 6.58
CA ASP A 544 -8.54 -12.39 6.15
C ASP A 544 -8.52 -11.76 4.76
N ILE A 545 -9.62 -11.93 4.04
CA ILE A 545 -9.81 -11.35 2.73
C ILE A 545 -10.14 -9.87 2.90
N LYS A 546 -9.46 -9.02 2.14
CA LYS A 546 -9.66 -7.58 2.15
C LYS A 546 -9.74 -7.06 0.73
N ILE A 547 -10.86 -6.42 0.42
CA ILE A 547 -10.99 -5.70 -0.85
C ILE A 547 -10.72 -4.21 -0.67
N ASN A 548 -10.43 -3.52 -1.75
CA ASN A 548 -10.10 -2.10 -1.69
C ASN A 548 -11.28 -1.25 -1.25
N PHE A 549 -12.47 -1.56 -1.75
CA PHE A 549 -13.72 -0.89 -1.43
C PHE A 549 -14.91 -1.79 -1.79
N PRO A 550 -16.07 -1.64 -1.14
CA PRO A 550 -17.31 -2.28 -1.59
C PRO A 550 -17.61 -1.85 -3.01
N ASN A 551 -18.03 -2.79 -3.86
CA ASN A 551 -18.25 -2.51 -5.28
C ASN A 551 -19.30 -3.42 -5.92
N GLU A 552 -19.84 -2.94 -7.05
CA GLU A 552 -20.88 -3.60 -7.82
C GLU A 552 -20.58 -3.53 -9.32
N TYR A 553 -20.97 -4.56 -10.07
CA TYR A 553 -20.88 -4.63 -11.52
C TYR A 553 -22.25 -4.99 -12.10
N GLU A 554 -22.73 -4.17 -13.04
CA GLU A 554 -23.97 -4.38 -13.78
C GLU A 554 -23.66 -4.40 -15.27
N TYR A 555 -23.82 -5.55 -15.93
CA TYR A 555 -23.56 -5.68 -17.36
C TYR A 555 -24.83 -6.06 -18.11
N LYS A 556 -25.08 -5.35 -19.22
CA LYS A 556 -26.13 -5.70 -20.18
C LYS A 556 -25.51 -5.88 -21.56
N ILE A 557 -25.53 -7.13 -22.04
CA ILE A 557 -24.94 -7.51 -23.31
C ILE A 557 -26.08 -7.86 -24.26
N ARG A 558 -26.12 -7.20 -25.41
CA ARG A 558 -27.11 -7.40 -26.45
C ARG A 558 -26.43 -7.82 -27.75
N ILE A 559 -26.69 -9.05 -28.19
CA ILE A 559 -26.04 -9.65 -29.34
C ILE A 559 -27.09 -9.91 -30.44
N ARG A 560 -26.93 -9.26 -31.59
CA ARG A 560 -27.83 -9.49 -32.71
C ARG A 560 -27.52 -10.82 -33.40
N ILE A 561 -28.47 -11.72 -33.40
CA ILE A 561 -28.35 -13.02 -34.07
C ILE A 561 -28.23 -12.80 -35.58
N PRO A 562 -27.21 -13.38 -36.27
CA PRO A 562 -27.04 -13.19 -37.71
C PRO A 562 -28.22 -13.73 -38.50
N LYS A 563 -28.56 -13.10 -39.61
CA LYS A 563 -29.67 -13.52 -40.45
C LYS A 563 -29.38 -14.92 -41.05
N GLY A 564 -30.32 -15.87 -40.91
CA GLY A 564 -30.17 -17.25 -41.36
C GLY A 564 -29.31 -18.12 -40.48
N PHE A 565 -29.17 -17.72 -39.21
CA PHE A 565 -28.50 -18.50 -38.15
C PHE A 565 -29.36 -18.54 -36.90
N ASP A 566 -29.25 -19.64 -36.18
CA ASP A 566 -29.86 -19.83 -34.85
C ASP A 566 -28.80 -20.05 -33.80
N LEU A 567 -29.14 -19.70 -32.55
CA LEU A 567 -28.32 -20.03 -31.38
C LEU A 567 -28.61 -21.47 -30.98
N MET A 568 -27.57 -22.17 -30.60
CA MET A 568 -27.72 -23.48 -29.99
C MET A 568 -28.07 -23.32 -28.48
N ASP A 569 -27.51 -24.14 -27.61
CA ASP A 569 -27.80 -24.10 -26.18
C ASP A 569 -27.15 -22.87 -25.52
N ILE A 570 -27.98 -22.04 -24.85
CA ILE A 570 -27.56 -20.89 -24.06
C ILE A 570 -27.66 -21.13 -22.55
N SER A 571 -28.08 -22.32 -22.12
CA SER A 571 -28.34 -22.64 -20.70
C SER A 571 -27.09 -22.50 -19.84
N SER A 572 -25.90 -22.77 -20.40
CA SER A 572 -24.60 -22.64 -19.75
C SER A 572 -24.21 -21.20 -19.38
N LEU A 573 -24.94 -20.20 -19.92
CA LEU A 573 -24.76 -18.79 -19.56
C LEU A 573 -25.51 -18.39 -18.29
N ASN A 574 -26.43 -19.24 -17.80
CA ASN A 574 -27.16 -18.96 -16.54
C ASN A 574 -26.37 -19.51 -15.37
N MET A 575 -25.76 -18.61 -14.63
CA MET A 575 -24.88 -18.96 -13.51
C MET A 575 -25.21 -18.14 -12.27
N THR A 576 -25.04 -18.72 -11.10
CA THR A 576 -25.27 -18.02 -9.82
C THR A 576 -24.32 -18.55 -8.76
N SER A 577 -23.74 -17.64 -7.99
CA SER A 577 -22.96 -17.94 -6.78
C SER A 577 -23.17 -16.85 -5.74
N LYS A 578 -23.10 -17.20 -4.46
CA LYS A 578 -23.28 -16.23 -3.36
C LYS A 578 -22.46 -16.57 -2.14
N TYR A 579 -22.04 -15.54 -1.45
CA TYR A 579 -21.51 -15.60 -0.09
C TYR A 579 -22.55 -14.99 0.87
N THR A 580 -23.03 -15.79 1.81
CA THR A 580 -23.99 -15.33 2.83
C THR A 580 -23.26 -15.16 4.17
N ALA A 581 -23.28 -13.98 4.75
CA ALA A 581 -22.69 -13.71 6.06
C ALA A 581 -23.40 -14.48 7.18
N VAL A 582 -22.79 -14.52 8.36
CA VAL A 582 -23.37 -15.15 9.56
C VAL A 582 -24.72 -14.51 9.94
N SER A 583 -24.90 -13.24 9.64
CA SER A 583 -26.16 -12.50 9.82
C SER A 583 -27.31 -12.99 8.91
N GLY A 584 -27.02 -13.79 7.89
CA GLY A 584 -27.97 -14.20 6.86
C GLY A 584 -28.02 -13.25 5.65
N GLU A 585 -27.29 -12.15 5.66
CA GLU A 585 -27.19 -11.24 4.52
C GLU A 585 -26.28 -11.79 3.43
N VAL A 586 -26.63 -11.60 2.16
CA VAL A 586 -25.75 -11.91 1.02
C VAL A 586 -24.84 -10.72 0.80
N ILE A 587 -23.55 -10.90 1.08
CA ILE A 587 -22.53 -9.84 1.04
C ILE A 587 -21.57 -9.93 -0.16
N ALA A 588 -21.54 -11.07 -0.86
CA ALA A 588 -20.95 -11.17 -2.19
C ALA A 588 -21.84 -12.06 -3.08
N TYR A 589 -21.92 -11.71 -4.36
CA TYR A 589 -22.87 -12.33 -5.28
C TYR A 589 -22.41 -12.20 -6.72
N PHE A 590 -22.66 -13.24 -7.50
CA PHE A 590 -22.60 -13.23 -8.95
C PHE A 590 -23.84 -13.91 -9.51
N GLN A 591 -24.45 -13.28 -10.51
CA GLN A 591 -25.51 -13.89 -11.31
C GLN A 591 -25.38 -13.47 -12.77
N SER A 592 -25.56 -14.41 -13.68
CA SER A 592 -25.80 -14.16 -15.10
C SER A 592 -27.09 -14.84 -15.55
N VAL A 593 -27.88 -14.11 -16.34
CA VAL A 593 -29.14 -14.59 -16.91
C VAL A 593 -29.14 -14.29 -18.40
N ALA A 594 -29.39 -15.31 -19.22
CA ALA A 594 -29.47 -15.23 -20.67
C ALA A 594 -30.87 -15.52 -21.18
N SER A 595 -31.38 -14.68 -22.09
CA SER A 595 -32.66 -14.85 -22.77
C SER A 595 -32.54 -14.53 -24.26
N VAL A 596 -33.44 -15.06 -25.05
CA VAL A 596 -33.58 -14.70 -26.48
C VAL A 596 -34.88 -13.94 -26.66
N GLU A 597 -34.77 -12.67 -27.09
CA GLU A 597 -35.92 -11.81 -27.37
C GLU A 597 -35.84 -11.32 -28.82
N ASP A 598 -36.87 -11.63 -29.62
CA ASP A 598 -36.91 -11.38 -31.06
C ASP A 598 -35.70 -12.02 -31.79
N LYS A 599 -34.74 -11.17 -32.18
CA LYS A 599 -33.50 -11.58 -32.88
C LYS A 599 -32.24 -11.21 -32.09
N PHE A 600 -32.35 -11.11 -30.76
CA PHE A 600 -31.26 -10.75 -29.91
C PHE A 600 -31.09 -11.79 -28.78
N LEU A 601 -29.85 -12.18 -28.53
CA LEU A 601 -29.46 -12.76 -27.27
C LEU A 601 -29.18 -11.60 -26.31
N ILE A 602 -29.86 -11.62 -25.19
CA ILE A 602 -29.69 -10.65 -24.09
C ILE A 602 -29.07 -11.39 -22.92
N ILE A 603 -27.98 -10.84 -22.35
CA ILE A 603 -27.36 -11.38 -21.15
C ILE A 603 -27.27 -10.24 -20.15
N GLU A 604 -27.83 -10.47 -18.97
CA GLU A 604 -27.74 -9.55 -17.83
C GLU A 604 -26.89 -10.18 -16.75
N ILE A 605 -25.92 -9.40 -16.22
CA ILE A 605 -25.00 -9.84 -15.18
C ILE A 605 -25.04 -8.83 -14.05
N SER A 606 -25.17 -9.37 -12.83
CA SER A 606 -25.06 -8.63 -11.58
C SER A 606 -24.00 -9.32 -10.71
N GLU A 607 -23.04 -8.54 -10.26
CA GLU A 607 -21.98 -9.00 -9.35
C GLU A 607 -21.74 -7.91 -8.32
N TYR A 608 -21.59 -8.27 -7.03
CA TYR A 608 -21.26 -7.30 -5.99
C TYR A 608 -20.48 -7.89 -4.82
N TYR A 609 -19.76 -7.01 -4.13
CA TYR A 609 -18.98 -7.26 -2.90
C TYR A 609 -19.23 -6.11 -1.95
N LYS A 610 -20.04 -6.33 -0.89
CA LYS A 610 -20.54 -5.27 0.00
C LYS A 610 -19.69 -5.01 1.24
N SER A 611 -18.80 -5.93 1.60
CA SER A 611 -17.96 -5.81 2.79
C SER A 611 -16.51 -5.54 2.43
N LEU A 612 -15.81 -4.70 3.20
CA LEU A 612 -14.36 -4.53 3.08
C LEU A 612 -13.59 -5.78 3.51
N TYR A 613 -14.16 -6.58 4.41
CA TYR A 613 -13.53 -7.72 5.05
C TYR A 613 -14.38 -8.96 4.93
N TYR A 614 -13.75 -10.09 4.60
CA TYR A 614 -14.35 -11.41 4.62
C TYR A 614 -13.45 -12.35 5.41
N ASP A 615 -14.07 -13.21 6.25
CA ASP A 615 -13.35 -14.13 7.11
C ASP A 615 -12.60 -15.19 6.27
N LYS A 616 -11.33 -15.38 6.57
CA LYS A 616 -10.46 -16.38 5.92
C LYS A 616 -10.99 -17.80 6.03
N SER A 617 -11.70 -18.16 7.10
CA SER A 617 -12.29 -19.46 7.28
C SER A 617 -13.41 -19.78 6.27
N ARG A 618 -13.89 -18.76 5.57
CA ARG A 618 -14.92 -18.84 4.53
C ARG A 618 -14.41 -18.42 3.15
N TYR A 619 -13.11 -18.59 2.94
CA TYR A 619 -12.47 -18.29 1.66
C TYR A 619 -13.13 -19.00 0.48
N ASP A 620 -13.55 -20.25 0.65
CA ASP A 620 -14.21 -21.02 -0.40
C ASP A 620 -15.51 -20.35 -0.88
N ASP A 621 -16.30 -19.77 0.04
CA ASP A 621 -17.52 -19.06 -0.34
C ASP A 621 -17.19 -17.81 -1.17
N PHE A 622 -16.15 -17.05 -0.76
CA PHE A 622 -15.71 -15.86 -1.47
C PHE A 622 -15.10 -16.20 -2.83
N SER A 623 -14.19 -17.17 -2.87
CA SER A 623 -13.53 -17.62 -4.11
C SER A 623 -14.53 -18.19 -5.12
N ASN A 624 -15.57 -18.89 -4.67
CA ASN A 624 -16.63 -19.39 -5.52
C ASN A 624 -17.38 -18.28 -6.27
N VAL A 625 -17.61 -17.12 -5.63
CA VAL A 625 -18.24 -15.98 -6.30
C VAL A 625 -17.34 -15.45 -7.40
N ILE A 626 -16.07 -15.16 -7.10
CA ILE A 626 -15.08 -14.65 -8.07
C ILE A 626 -14.85 -15.66 -9.20
N ASN A 627 -14.67 -16.94 -8.85
CA ASN A 627 -14.43 -17.99 -9.85
C ASN A 627 -15.65 -18.24 -10.73
N THR A 628 -16.88 -17.94 -10.26
CA THR A 628 -18.06 -17.99 -11.11
C THR A 628 -18.02 -16.92 -12.19
N ALA A 629 -17.57 -15.70 -11.90
CA ALA A 629 -17.31 -14.66 -12.90
C ALA A 629 -16.20 -15.07 -13.88
N ALA A 630 -15.10 -15.64 -13.35
CA ALA A 630 -14.02 -16.18 -14.18
C ALA A 630 -14.47 -17.34 -15.09
N ASN A 631 -15.34 -18.21 -14.59
CA ASN A 631 -15.96 -19.27 -15.37
C ASN A 631 -16.90 -18.71 -16.44
N PHE A 632 -17.63 -17.63 -16.15
CA PHE A 632 -18.45 -16.95 -17.17
C PHE A 632 -17.56 -16.37 -18.27
N TYR A 633 -16.41 -15.78 -17.95
CA TYR A 633 -15.46 -15.27 -18.94
C TYR A 633 -15.02 -16.33 -19.97
N GLN A 634 -15.01 -17.61 -19.61
CA GLN A 634 -14.67 -18.72 -20.50
C GLN A 634 -15.84 -19.22 -21.36
N LYS A 635 -17.05 -18.66 -21.18
CA LYS A 635 -18.25 -19.15 -21.87
C LYS A 635 -18.25 -18.79 -23.33
N THR A 636 -18.67 -19.80 -24.11
CA THR A 636 -18.90 -19.72 -25.55
C THR A 636 -20.34 -20.14 -25.87
N ILE A 637 -20.86 -19.64 -26.99
CA ILE A 637 -22.12 -20.06 -27.58
C ILE A 637 -21.90 -20.48 -29.02
N ASP A 638 -22.58 -21.51 -29.45
CA ASP A 638 -22.55 -21.96 -30.85
C ASP A 638 -23.69 -21.34 -31.63
N ILE A 639 -23.38 -20.90 -32.85
CA ILE A 639 -24.28 -20.28 -33.80
C ILE A 639 -24.28 -21.16 -35.06
N SER A 640 -25.40 -21.78 -35.38
CA SER A 640 -25.53 -22.68 -36.53
C SER A 640 -26.31 -22.01 -37.65
N LYS A 641 -25.93 -22.30 -38.90
CA LYS A 641 -26.71 -21.88 -40.08
C LYS A 641 -27.98 -22.71 -40.18
N ASN A 642 -29.15 -22.02 -40.39
CA ASN A 642 -30.44 -22.66 -40.62
C ASN A 642 -30.44 -23.50 -41.90
#